data_674b1ce7d74d2087e368e27869133495
#
_entry.id   674b1ce7d74d2087e368e27869133495
#
_cell.length_a   1.000
_cell.length_b   1.000
_cell.length_c   1.000
_cell.angle_alpha   90.00
_cell.angle_beta   90.00
_cell.angle_gamma   90.00
#
_symmetry.space_group_name_H-M   'P 1'
#
loop_
_entity.id
_entity.type
_entity.pdbx_description
1 polymer ?
#
loop_
_entity_poly.entity_id
_entity_poly.type
_entity_poly.pdbx_seq_one_letter_code
_entity_poly.pdbx_strand_id
1 'polypeptide(L)'
;MLRGQTGAESNLTAQTSTVDHQNNTVIFSGKAQLTDGTILLQADEIRYGYATGEAIATGNVKFTRGAERILADRLVYHRNERTFSAENVRVGRFPYYVSGARAEGNQTEVTIYDAILSAREPGPFQPTLTADTLVYLRGEEIVAQDAHIGVGSVRPVTLPKFTYKLNLPFVSYLSLNAGYRSSLGLFTLAGAHIPIGPETRIGGTFGVYTQRGIMFGPSAHYEFQRDGLEVDGDLISGFINDHGDKLTDVIGRPVPEDRGYLQWWHAQDLTQNLHVTAQLNYWKDSEILRDFRPDDFYSVQEPDNYLQAVYSADRWFVTTFTRLRLNDFQRVQQRLPEVHFDLPSTAIGGGAYMQVQAGAAALRERPPGDTGPEIRSNRLDTYYAVTRPFSREDWFSFTPIVGARATHYNRATGGRDNYTRVLGEFGFDAELRFSKTWDYQNEIWGINGIRHLLTPVLAYRNVPSAEKGRAWIPAIDTRTFGTYLPLLGLGDTRNLDDLSPHHILRVGLNNTWQTRDETYGSRDLLTLNFANDFRFDREIGQRTSSDLHTFLAFTPARWLQFDFYQRLDVDDFSLQEFNTGLTLRDGDAWAVRFSSHFLRREIEEYVLSYEQRLNESLALLTKLHYDTRRKRFNEQAYGVRQNLGNTWNVQYLVTVYDGPRRESDFGFNVTVEAIGF
;
A
#
# COMPACT_ATOMS: atom_id res chain seq x y z
N MET A 1 57.17 -15.97 14.26
CA MET A 1 55.90 -16.77 14.25
C MET A 1 56.30 -18.25 14.24
N LEU A 2 56.03 -18.93 15.36
CA LEU A 2 56.19 -20.39 15.41
C LEU A 2 54.91 -21.04 14.90
N ARG A 3 55.01 -21.83 13.81
CA ARG A 3 53.94 -22.65 13.26
C ARG A 3 54.01 -24.05 13.86
N GLY A 4 53.05 -24.46 14.65
CA GLY A 4 52.85 -25.88 15.00
C GLY A 4 51.87 -26.51 14.03
N GLN A 5 52.30 -27.46 13.20
CA GLN A 5 51.44 -28.28 12.36
C GLN A 5 50.81 -29.40 13.15
N THR A 6 49.49 -29.40 13.28
CA THR A 6 48.72 -30.47 13.94
C THR A 6 47.77 -31.08 12.94
N GLY A 7 48.21 -32.11 12.18
CA GLY A 7 47.43 -32.79 11.20
C GLY A 7 47.13 -31.98 9.92
N ALA A 8 46.66 -32.63 8.85
CA ALA A 8 46.63 -32.07 7.49
C ALA A 8 45.79 -30.79 7.25
N GLU A 9 44.99 -30.31 8.21
CA GLU A 9 44.07 -29.14 8.02
C GLU A 9 43.95 -28.18 9.21
N SER A 10 44.72 -28.32 10.31
CA SER A 10 44.65 -27.40 11.47
C SER A 10 45.94 -26.63 11.66
N ASN A 11 45.81 -25.34 11.98
CA ASN A 11 46.89 -24.42 12.18
C ASN A 11 46.74 -23.63 13.48
N LEU A 12 47.76 -23.61 14.35
CA LEU A 12 47.81 -22.84 15.55
C LEU A 12 48.86 -21.73 15.44
N THR A 13 48.46 -20.48 15.74
CA THR A 13 49.34 -19.30 15.70
C THR A 13 49.16 -18.44 16.90
N ALA A 14 50.22 -17.84 17.45
CA ALA A 14 50.19 -16.88 18.54
C ALA A 14 51.48 -15.99 18.53
N GLN A 15 51.53 -15.01 19.41
CA GLN A 15 52.76 -14.21 19.60
C GLN A 15 53.85 -15.02 20.32
N THR A 16 53.46 -15.80 21.33
CA THR A 16 54.36 -16.66 22.10
C THR A 16 53.75 -18.05 22.28
N SER A 17 54.63 -19.07 22.41
CA SER A 17 54.19 -20.41 22.77
C SER A 17 55.12 -21.00 23.83
N THR A 18 54.55 -21.69 24.81
CA THR A 18 55.25 -22.37 25.89
C THR A 18 54.79 -23.81 25.97
N VAL A 19 55.77 -24.75 26.02
CA VAL A 19 55.46 -26.20 26.11
C VAL A 19 55.45 -26.60 27.60
N ASP A 20 54.36 -27.17 28.04
CA ASP A 20 54.22 -27.81 29.36
C ASP A 20 54.42 -29.32 29.17
N HIS A 21 55.63 -29.78 29.47
CA HIS A 21 56.01 -31.19 29.32
C HIS A 21 55.34 -32.09 30.40
N GLN A 22 54.91 -31.54 31.53
CA GLN A 22 54.28 -32.34 32.60
C GLN A 22 52.85 -32.73 32.20
N ASN A 23 52.14 -31.83 31.59
CA ASN A 23 50.75 -32.03 31.17
C ASN A 23 50.58 -32.35 29.67
N ASN A 24 51.66 -32.50 28.93
CA ASN A 24 51.66 -32.75 27.49
C ASN A 24 50.79 -31.76 26.67
N THR A 25 50.89 -30.48 27.08
CA THR A 25 50.13 -29.37 26.49
C THR A 25 51.04 -28.27 25.99
N VAL A 26 50.54 -27.47 25.04
CA VAL A 26 51.23 -26.24 24.59
C VAL A 26 50.30 -25.07 24.83
N ILE A 27 50.84 -24.03 25.45
CA ILE A 27 50.12 -22.78 25.73
C ILE A 27 50.54 -21.76 24.67
N PHE A 28 49.54 -21.27 23.95
CA PHE A 28 49.68 -20.20 22.96
C PHE A 28 49.12 -18.93 23.54
N SER A 29 49.93 -17.87 23.72
CA SER A 29 49.53 -16.63 24.34
C SER A 29 49.76 -15.43 23.42
N GLY A 30 48.90 -14.42 23.55
CA GLY A 30 48.92 -13.20 22.73
C GLY A 30 48.30 -13.40 21.36
N LYS A 31 47.01 -13.03 21.22
CA LYS A 31 46.22 -13.18 20.00
C LYS A 31 46.29 -14.61 19.42
N ALA A 32 46.13 -15.59 20.31
CA ALA A 32 46.17 -17.00 19.91
C ALA A 32 45.02 -17.34 18.97
N GLN A 33 45.31 -18.14 17.96
CA GLN A 33 44.33 -18.51 16.95
C GLN A 33 44.49 -19.98 16.55
N LEU A 34 43.44 -20.77 16.62
CA LEU A 34 43.30 -22.11 16.10
C LEU A 34 42.35 -22.11 14.88
N THR A 35 42.86 -22.62 13.77
CA THR A 35 42.05 -22.87 12.56
C THR A 35 41.88 -24.37 12.35
N ASP A 36 40.65 -24.88 12.20
CA ASP A 36 40.34 -26.29 11.95
C ASP A 36 39.20 -26.36 10.90
N GLY A 37 39.56 -26.55 9.65
CA GLY A 37 38.63 -26.47 8.55
C GLY A 37 37.92 -25.11 8.47
N THR A 38 36.60 -25.09 8.65
CA THR A 38 35.78 -23.86 8.65
C THR A 38 35.66 -23.20 10.03
N ILE A 39 36.30 -23.78 11.06
CA ILE A 39 36.26 -23.27 12.43
C ILE A 39 37.47 -22.36 12.66
N LEU A 40 37.24 -21.20 13.26
CA LEU A 40 38.24 -20.26 13.70
C LEU A 40 38.01 -19.94 15.17
N LEU A 41 38.92 -20.37 16.04
CA LEU A 41 38.94 -20.06 17.47
C LEU A 41 40.04 -19.04 17.76
N GLN A 42 39.69 -17.90 18.32
CA GLN A 42 40.60 -16.83 18.70
C GLN A 42 40.43 -16.51 20.20
N ALA A 43 41.54 -16.27 20.91
CA ALA A 43 41.53 -15.91 22.32
C ALA A 43 42.80 -15.18 22.70
N ASP A 44 42.87 -14.67 23.93
CA ASP A 44 44.10 -14.13 24.48
C ASP A 44 45.11 -15.26 24.76
N GLU A 45 44.61 -16.42 25.25
CA GLU A 45 45.37 -17.65 25.44
C GLU A 45 44.62 -18.88 24.98
N ILE A 46 45.29 -19.81 24.29
CA ILE A 46 44.80 -21.13 23.93
C ILE A 46 45.75 -22.18 24.46
N ARG A 47 45.29 -23.06 25.35
CA ARG A 47 46.02 -24.26 25.82
C ARG A 47 45.56 -25.45 24.97
N TYR A 48 46.49 -26.12 24.27
CA TYR A 48 46.20 -27.20 23.41
C TYR A 48 46.86 -28.52 23.82
N GLY A 49 46.07 -29.56 24.04
CA GLY A 49 46.54 -30.92 24.37
C GLY A 49 46.65 -31.75 23.10
N TYR A 50 47.88 -32.07 22.73
CA TYR A 50 48.13 -32.85 21.48
C TYR A 50 47.62 -34.30 21.56
N ALA A 51 47.60 -34.91 22.76
CA ALA A 51 47.16 -36.28 22.94
C ALA A 51 45.60 -36.37 22.93
N THR A 52 44.92 -35.36 23.42
CA THR A 52 43.46 -35.33 23.57
C THR A 52 42.78 -34.62 22.44
N GLY A 53 43.47 -33.74 21.73
CA GLY A 53 42.85 -32.82 20.77
C GLY A 53 42.00 -31.74 21.37
N GLU A 54 42.18 -31.47 22.65
CA GLU A 54 41.42 -30.46 23.42
C GLU A 54 42.11 -29.10 23.32
N ALA A 55 41.33 -28.07 23.02
CA ALA A 55 41.73 -26.67 23.01
C ALA A 55 40.94 -25.89 24.06
N ILE A 56 41.58 -25.37 25.08
CA ILE A 56 40.97 -24.50 26.11
C ILE A 56 41.37 -23.07 25.81
N ALA A 57 40.38 -22.27 25.36
CA ALA A 57 40.54 -20.84 25.07
C ALA A 57 40.05 -19.98 26.25
N THR A 58 40.83 -18.99 26.65
CA THR A 58 40.49 -18.06 27.72
C THR A 58 40.82 -16.61 27.35
N GLY A 59 39.98 -15.69 27.80
CA GLY A 59 40.11 -14.26 27.53
C GLY A 59 39.70 -13.86 26.10
N ASN A 60 38.70 -13.00 26.00
CA ASN A 60 38.18 -12.47 24.71
C ASN A 60 37.92 -13.55 23.63
N VAL A 61 37.41 -14.68 24.06
CA VAL A 61 37.21 -15.83 23.18
C VAL A 61 36.22 -15.51 22.08
N LYS A 62 36.61 -15.80 20.83
CA LYS A 62 35.81 -15.68 19.62
C LYS A 62 35.86 -17.01 18.86
N PHE A 63 34.76 -17.71 18.83
CA PHE A 63 34.59 -18.94 18.05
C PHE A 63 33.71 -18.65 16.84
N THR A 64 34.27 -18.79 15.65
CA THR A 64 33.59 -18.51 14.38
C THR A 64 33.46 -19.77 13.58
N ARG A 65 32.30 -20.05 13.05
CA ARG A 65 31.99 -21.17 12.16
C ARG A 65 31.00 -20.75 11.11
N GLY A 66 31.48 -20.52 9.89
CA GLY A 66 30.67 -19.95 8.83
C GLY A 66 30.13 -18.58 9.19
N ALA A 67 28.80 -18.42 9.15
CA ALA A 67 28.11 -17.18 9.54
C ALA A 67 27.84 -17.05 11.06
N GLU A 68 28.12 -18.07 11.84
CA GLU A 68 27.89 -18.10 13.29
C GLU A 68 29.11 -17.61 14.04
N ARG A 69 28.88 -16.76 15.04
CA ARG A 69 29.92 -16.24 15.90
C ARG A 69 29.51 -16.34 17.36
N ILE A 70 30.33 -17.02 18.16
CA ILE A 70 30.16 -17.15 19.60
C ILE A 70 31.29 -16.35 20.29
N LEU A 71 30.90 -15.45 21.16
CA LEU A 71 31.78 -14.76 22.08
C LEU A 71 31.62 -15.41 23.47
N ALA A 72 32.69 -15.64 24.18
CA ALA A 72 32.68 -16.29 25.49
C ALA A 72 33.85 -15.81 26.36
N ASP A 73 33.78 -16.03 27.67
CA ASP A 73 34.90 -15.78 28.55
C ASP A 73 35.89 -16.95 28.55
N ARG A 74 35.35 -18.16 28.43
CA ARG A 74 36.09 -19.42 28.34
C ARG A 74 35.39 -20.35 27.36
N LEU A 75 36.15 -21.08 26.51
CA LEU A 75 35.65 -22.10 25.64
C LEU A 75 36.59 -23.30 25.58
N VAL A 76 36.04 -24.51 25.70
CA VAL A 76 36.70 -25.78 25.51
C VAL A 76 36.22 -26.39 24.20
N TYR A 77 37.14 -26.64 23.28
CA TYR A 77 36.87 -27.25 21.98
C TYR A 77 37.55 -28.61 21.88
N HIS A 78 36.77 -29.66 21.66
CA HIS A 78 37.25 -31.03 21.40
C HIS A 78 37.29 -31.29 19.89
N ARG A 79 38.50 -31.23 19.35
CA ARG A 79 38.72 -31.36 17.90
C ARG A 79 38.24 -32.71 17.34
N ASN A 80 38.56 -33.80 18.07
CA ASN A 80 38.26 -35.15 17.58
C ASN A 80 36.76 -35.41 17.48
N GLU A 81 36.00 -34.88 18.42
CA GLU A 81 34.53 -35.00 18.51
C GLU A 81 33.81 -33.84 17.81
N ARG A 82 34.52 -32.75 17.52
CA ARG A 82 33.99 -31.49 17.01
C ARG A 82 32.89 -30.90 17.89
N THR A 83 33.04 -31.07 19.20
CA THR A 83 32.15 -30.50 20.22
C THR A 83 32.80 -29.32 20.90
N PHE A 84 31.99 -28.46 21.50
CA PHE A 84 32.47 -27.38 22.32
C PHE A 84 31.56 -27.17 23.53
N SER A 85 32.17 -26.61 24.62
CA SER A 85 31.43 -26.02 25.72
C SER A 85 32.01 -24.61 26.02
N ALA A 86 31.12 -23.67 26.36
CA ALA A 86 31.54 -22.28 26.58
C ALA A 86 30.73 -21.65 27.73
N GLU A 87 31.35 -20.68 28.38
CA GLU A 87 30.84 -19.98 29.55
C GLU A 87 30.61 -18.49 29.21
N ASN A 88 29.51 -17.90 29.72
CA ASN A 88 29.11 -16.51 29.51
C ASN A 88 29.03 -16.18 28.01
N VAL A 89 28.16 -16.88 27.32
CA VAL A 89 28.08 -16.87 25.86
C VAL A 89 27.22 -15.75 25.29
N ARG A 90 27.68 -15.18 24.18
CA ARG A 90 26.90 -14.32 23.28
C ARG A 90 27.05 -14.84 21.89
N VAL A 91 25.94 -15.26 21.29
CA VAL A 91 25.87 -15.85 19.96
C VAL A 91 25.16 -14.84 19.05
N GLY A 92 25.78 -14.49 17.93
CA GLY A 92 25.20 -13.64 16.90
C GLY A 92 25.09 -14.36 15.57
N ARG A 93 23.89 -14.42 15.03
CA ARG A 93 23.60 -14.74 13.64
C ARG A 93 22.47 -13.83 13.20
N PHE A 94 22.79 -12.80 12.42
CA PHE A 94 21.78 -11.83 12.00
C PHE A 94 20.53 -12.52 11.44
N PRO A 95 19.32 -12.12 11.84
CA PRO A 95 18.99 -11.01 12.75
C PRO A 95 18.93 -11.39 14.24
N TYR A 96 19.33 -12.59 14.65
CA TYR A 96 19.15 -13.10 16.00
C TYR A 96 20.38 -12.89 16.87
N TYR A 97 20.13 -12.53 18.13
CA TYR A 97 21.11 -12.41 19.19
C TYR A 97 20.70 -13.27 20.38
N VAL A 98 21.58 -14.14 20.82
CA VAL A 98 21.33 -15.00 21.98
C VAL A 98 22.46 -14.82 22.98
N SER A 99 22.12 -14.64 24.24
CA SER A 99 23.08 -14.71 25.35
C SER A 99 22.66 -15.79 26.34
N GLY A 100 23.62 -16.36 27.08
CA GLY A 100 23.33 -17.37 28.10
C GLY A 100 24.53 -17.63 29.01
N ALA A 101 24.28 -18.24 30.15
CA ALA A 101 25.30 -18.55 31.13
C ALA A 101 26.30 -19.61 30.61
N ARG A 102 25.81 -20.60 29.87
CA ARG A 102 26.61 -21.68 29.30
C ARG A 102 26.05 -22.09 27.95
N ALA A 103 26.95 -22.54 27.05
CA ALA A 103 26.55 -23.20 25.81
C ALA A 103 27.36 -24.49 25.64
N GLU A 104 26.70 -25.50 25.05
CA GLU A 104 27.29 -26.74 24.60
C GLU A 104 26.79 -27.00 23.14
N GLY A 105 27.66 -27.54 22.33
CA GLY A 105 27.23 -27.78 20.96
C GLY A 105 28.15 -28.70 20.16
N ASN A 106 27.60 -29.17 19.05
CA ASN A 106 28.29 -29.99 18.06
C ASN A 106 28.10 -29.37 16.66
N GLN A 107 28.22 -30.16 15.59
CA GLN A 107 28.07 -29.68 14.22
C GLN A 107 26.64 -29.33 13.83
N THR A 108 25.64 -29.96 14.44
CA THR A 108 24.21 -29.86 14.07
C THR A 108 23.38 -29.04 15.03
N GLU A 109 23.74 -28.99 16.30
CA GLU A 109 22.99 -28.31 17.33
C GLU A 109 23.86 -27.54 18.32
N VAL A 110 23.27 -26.51 18.93
CA VAL A 110 23.84 -25.75 20.07
C VAL A 110 22.77 -25.60 21.11
N THR A 111 23.05 -26.04 22.34
CA THR A 111 22.20 -25.84 23.50
C THR A 111 22.76 -24.72 24.35
N ILE A 112 21.92 -23.73 24.67
CA ILE A 112 22.25 -22.57 25.48
C ILE A 112 21.38 -22.58 26.74
N TYR A 113 22.01 -22.45 27.92
CA TYR A 113 21.34 -22.47 29.20
C TYR A 113 21.19 -21.04 29.75
N ASP A 114 20.09 -20.77 30.45
CA ASP A 114 19.68 -19.45 30.93
C ASP A 114 19.68 -18.43 29.77
N ALA A 115 19.01 -18.83 28.66
CA ALA A 115 19.11 -18.14 27.41
C ALA A 115 18.21 -16.89 27.34
N ILE A 116 18.72 -15.84 26.70
CA ILE A 116 17.95 -14.66 26.31
C ILE A 116 18.10 -14.53 24.79
N LEU A 117 16.99 -14.67 24.06
CA LEU A 117 16.91 -14.48 22.60
C LEU A 117 16.28 -13.14 22.30
N SER A 118 16.89 -12.38 21.38
CA SER A 118 16.34 -11.14 20.82
C SER A 118 16.49 -11.16 19.31
N ALA A 119 15.49 -10.68 18.59
CA ALA A 119 15.52 -10.55 17.12
C ALA A 119 16.33 -9.33 16.62
N ARG A 120 16.82 -8.51 17.53
CA ARG A 120 17.71 -7.36 17.29
C ARG A 120 18.70 -7.25 18.43
N GLU A 121 19.64 -6.30 18.32
CA GLU A 121 20.57 -6.03 19.41
C GLU A 121 19.80 -5.79 20.73
N PRO A 122 20.14 -6.47 21.82
CA PRO A 122 19.41 -6.37 23.08
C PRO A 122 19.30 -4.94 23.61
N GLY A 123 18.08 -4.56 23.99
CA GLY A 123 17.79 -3.22 24.51
C GLY A 123 16.48 -3.19 25.31
N PRO A 124 16.18 -2.10 26.03
CA PRO A 124 15.05 -2.03 26.95
C PRO A 124 13.67 -2.15 26.26
N PHE A 125 13.60 -1.84 24.98
CA PHE A 125 12.36 -1.88 24.19
C PHE A 125 12.34 -3.01 23.16
N GLN A 126 13.31 -3.93 23.21
CA GLN A 126 13.37 -5.03 22.26
C GLN A 126 12.49 -6.19 22.68
N PRO A 127 11.78 -6.84 21.75
CA PRO A 127 11.13 -8.12 21.99
C PRO A 127 12.19 -9.14 22.41
N THR A 128 11.95 -9.79 23.53
CA THR A 128 12.86 -10.77 24.12
C THR A 128 12.11 -12.04 24.50
N LEU A 129 12.80 -13.16 24.35
CA LEU A 129 12.40 -14.44 24.88
C LEU A 129 13.50 -14.89 25.84
N THR A 130 13.14 -15.24 27.07
CA THR A 130 14.04 -15.96 27.98
C THR A 130 13.59 -17.40 28.12
N ALA A 131 14.54 -18.31 28.29
CA ALA A 131 14.26 -19.73 28.43
C ALA A 131 15.34 -20.37 29.32
N ASP A 132 14.93 -21.36 30.10
CA ASP A 132 15.91 -22.16 30.90
C ASP A 132 16.86 -22.89 29.97
N THR A 133 16.33 -23.39 28.85
CA THR A 133 17.11 -24.06 27.81
C THR A 133 16.64 -23.64 26.42
N LEU A 134 17.60 -23.26 25.57
CA LEU A 134 17.36 -22.95 24.17
C LEU A 134 18.23 -23.85 23.31
N VAL A 135 17.60 -24.68 22.50
CA VAL A 135 18.27 -25.57 21.53
C VAL A 135 18.16 -24.95 20.15
N TYR A 136 19.26 -24.66 19.53
CA TYR A 136 19.37 -24.18 18.16
C TYR A 136 19.75 -25.34 17.23
N LEU A 137 18.80 -25.80 16.43
CA LEU A 137 19.02 -26.75 15.33
C LEU A 137 19.41 -25.96 14.08
N ARG A 138 20.62 -26.20 13.59
CA ARG A 138 21.23 -25.36 12.57
C ARG A 138 20.47 -25.33 11.26
N GLY A 139 20.08 -24.10 10.90
CA GLY A 139 19.39 -23.82 9.65
C GLY A 139 17.91 -24.20 9.64
N GLU A 140 17.41 -24.79 10.73
CA GLU A 140 16.04 -25.31 10.83
C GLU A 140 15.19 -24.51 11.83
N GLU A 141 15.45 -24.69 13.12
CA GLU A 141 14.59 -24.14 14.16
C GLU A 141 15.32 -23.84 15.47
N ILE A 142 14.67 -23.05 16.31
CA ILE A 142 15.01 -22.80 17.71
C ILE A 142 13.92 -23.40 18.58
N VAL A 143 14.28 -24.23 19.55
CA VAL A 143 13.37 -24.79 20.54
C VAL A 143 13.74 -24.25 21.92
N ALA A 144 12.81 -23.51 22.55
CA ALA A 144 12.97 -22.98 23.90
C ALA A 144 12.07 -23.74 24.88
N GLN A 145 12.60 -24.10 26.05
CA GLN A 145 11.86 -24.71 27.15
C GLN A 145 11.70 -23.69 28.27
N ASP A 146 10.52 -23.67 28.89
CA ASP A 146 10.11 -22.65 29.89
C ASP A 146 10.33 -21.23 29.39
N ALA A 147 9.74 -20.97 28.22
CA ALA A 147 9.91 -19.71 27.51
C ALA A 147 9.03 -18.61 28.10
N HIS A 148 9.66 -17.46 28.41
CA HIS A 148 8.98 -16.22 28.83
C HIS A 148 9.17 -15.16 27.76
N ILE A 149 8.07 -14.69 27.16
CA ILE A 149 8.08 -13.78 26.03
C ILE A 149 7.56 -12.41 26.46
N GLY A 150 8.22 -11.34 26.00
CA GLY A 150 7.81 -9.97 26.27
C GLY A 150 8.74 -8.92 25.66
N VAL A 151 8.80 -7.75 26.28
CA VAL A 151 9.62 -6.60 25.85
C VAL A 151 10.55 -6.19 26.98
N GLY A 152 11.83 -6.18 26.73
CA GLY A 152 12.86 -5.84 27.72
C GLY A 152 12.78 -6.73 28.95
N SER A 153 12.45 -6.16 30.11
CA SER A 153 12.30 -6.88 31.38
C SER A 153 10.87 -7.36 31.66
N VAL A 154 9.88 -6.92 30.94
CA VAL A 154 8.47 -7.27 31.15
C VAL A 154 8.09 -8.43 30.24
N ARG A 155 7.85 -9.61 30.79
CA ARG A 155 7.59 -10.84 30.04
C ARG A 155 6.33 -11.54 30.56
N PRO A 156 5.13 -11.10 30.11
CA PRO A 156 3.86 -11.58 30.64
C PRO A 156 3.42 -12.95 30.07
N VAL A 157 4.02 -13.41 28.98
CA VAL A 157 3.62 -14.66 28.34
C VAL A 157 4.60 -15.76 28.70
N THR A 158 4.07 -16.85 29.30
CA THR A 158 4.86 -18.04 29.65
C THR A 158 4.35 -19.24 28.87
N LEU A 159 5.27 -19.96 28.21
CA LEU A 159 5.00 -21.14 27.44
C LEU A 159 5.94 -22.28 27.90
N PRO A 160 5.43 -23.49 28.21
CA PRO A 160 6.28 -24.61 28.59
C PRO A 160 7.28 -25.01 27.52
N LYS A 161 6.88 -24.85 26.25
CA LYS A 161 7.73 -25.07 25.07
C LYS A 161 7.36 -24.08 23.99
N PHE A 162 8.37 -23.49 23.37
CA PHE A 162 8.22 -22.61 22.21
C PHE A 162 9.15 -23.09 21.12
N THR A 163 8.63 -23.31 19.92
CA THR A 163 9.42 -23.71 18.74
C THR A 163 9.29 -22.63 17.68
N TYR A 164 10.43 -22.19 17.16
CA TYR A 164 10.52 -21.13 16.16
C TYR A 164 11.31 -21.58 14.94
N LYS A 165 10.71 -21.55 13.77
CA LYS A 165 11.38 -21.88 12.51
C LYS A 165 12.14 -20.66 11.98
N LEU A 166 13.42 -20.82 11.69
CA LEU A 166 14.31 -19.72 11.30
C LEU A 166 14.01 -19.07 9.94
N ASN A 167 13.25 -19.73 9.12
CA ASN A 167 12.79 -19.22 7.83
C ASN A 167 11.52 -18.35 7.93
N LEU A 168 10.98 -18.14 9.14
CA LEU A 168 9.79 -17.33 9.38
C LEU A 168 10.16 -16.09 10.19
N PRO A 169 9.47 -14.93 10.00
CA PRO A 169 9.59 -13.81 10.93
C PRO A 169 8.99 -14.16 12.30
N PHE A 170 9.59 -13.69 13.39
CA PHE A 170 9.15 -14.02 14.75
C PHE A 170 7.73 -13.53 15.07
N VAL A 171 7.41 -12.30 14.69
CA VAL A 171 6.06 -11.71 14.66
C VAL A 171 6.00 -10.85 13.42
N SER A 172 5.01 -11.03 12.59
CA SER A 172 4.92 -10.28 11.35
C SER A 172 4.16 -8.96 11.47
N TYR A 173 3.29 -8.87 12.47
CA TYR A 173 2.51 -7.68 12.76
C TYR A 173 2.07 -7.69 14.23
N LEU A 174 2.24 -6.57 14.90
CA LEU A 174 1.70 -6.33 16.23
C LEU A 174 1.29 -4.86 16.33
N SER A 175 0.03 -4.61 16.64
CA SER A 175 -0.51 -3.28 16.89
C SER A 175 -1.28 -3.23 18.20
N LEU A 176 -1.20 -2.10 18.87
CA LEU A 176 -2.00 -1.80 20.04
C LEU A 176 -2.49 -0.36 19.91
N ASN A 177 -3.80 -0.18 19.99
CA ASN A 177 -4.43 1.13 20.06
C ASN A 177 -5.28 1.19 21.31
N ALA A 178 -5.00 2.13 22.19
CA ALA A 178 -5.71 2.31 23.45
C ALA A 178 -6.01 3.79 23.69
N GLY A 179 -7.15 4.09 24.28
CA GLY A 179 -7.50 5.49 24.53
C GLY A 179 -8.91 5.69 25.03
N TYR A 180 -9.38 6.89 24.77
CA TYR A 180 -10.74 7.33 25.06
C TYR A 180 -11.30 8.07 23.85
N ARG A 181 -12.53 7.75 23.47
CA ARG A 181 -13.37 8.54 22.57
C ARG A 181 -14.74 8.69 23.20
N SER A 182 -15.36 9.88 23.10
CA SER A 182 -16.68 10.11 23.71
C SER A 182 -17.75 9.17 23.16
N SER A 183 -17.62 8.71 21.93
CA SER A 183 -18.53 7.76 21.28
C SER A 183 -18.26 6.29 21.62
N LEU A 184 -17.07 5.93 22.11
CA LEU A 184 -16.66 4.54 22.38
C LEU A 184 -16.41 4.27 23.87
N GLY A 185 -16.22 5.33 24.68
CA GLY A 185 -15.69 5.25 26.04
C GLY A 185 -14.19 4.97 26.07
N LEU A 186 -13.70 4.40 27.14
CA LEU A 186 -12.33 3.85 27.18
C LEU A 186 -12.29 2.63 26.28
N PHE A 187 -11.22 2.51 25.51
CA PHE A 187 -11.04 1.38 24.59
C PHE A 187 -9.60 0.88 24.55
N THR A 188 -9.47 -0.38 24.20
CA THR A 188 -8.21 -1.02 23.82
C THR A 188 -8.48 -1.96 22.65
N LEU A 189 -7.71 -1.83 21.58
CA LEU A 189 -7.74 -2.67 20.41
C LEU A 189 -6.34 -3.21 20.17
N ALA A 190 -6.18 -4.51 20.22
CA ALA A 190 -4.93 -5.22 19.93
C ALA A 190 -5.08 -6.05 18.65
N GLY A 191 -4.06 -6.01 17.79
CA GLY A 191 -3.98 -6.82 16.58
C GLY A 191 -2.64 -7.55 16.51
N ALA A 192 -2.67 -8.82 16.11
CA ALA A 192 -1.47 -9.61 15.91
C ALA A 192 -1.63 -10.60 14.76
N HIS A 193 -0.53 -10.83 14.01
CA HIS A 193 -0.41 -11.91 13.04
C HIS A 193 0.75 -12.82 13.39
N ILE A 194 0.52 -14.11 13.33
CA ILE A 194 1.51 -15.16 13.55
C ILE A 194 1.76 -15.86 12.21
N PRO A 195 3.02 -16.01 11.79
CA PRO A 195 3.35 -16.76 10.58
C PRO A 195 3.09 -18.26 10.83
N ILE A 196 2.31 -18.89 9.95
CA ILE A 196 2.08 -20.35 9.94
C ILE A 196 2.89 -21.05 8.84
N GLY A 197 3.56 -20.29 8.01
CA GLY A 197 4.44 -20.69 6.93
C GLY A 197 5.23 -19.48 6.44
N PRO A 198 6.16 -19.64 5.51
CA PRO A 198 6.93 -18.53 4.97
C PRO A 198 6.05 -17.50 4.24
N GLU A 199 4.89 -17.91 3.79
CA GLU A 199 4.04 -17.22 2.83
C GLU A 199 2.65 -16.90 3.38
N THR A 200 2.34 -17.34 4.61
CA THR A 200 1.00 -17.18 5.19
C THR A 200 1.09 -16.75 6.65
N ARG A 201 0.30 -15.75 6.99
CA ARG A 201 0.15 -15.20 8.33
C ARG A 201 -1.32 -15.21 8.71
N ILE A 202 -1.63 -15.71 9.88
CA ILE A 202 -2.98 -15.69 10.43
C ILE A 202 -2.99 -14.94 11.75
N GLY A 203 -4.13 -14.35 12.08
CA GLY A 203 -4.25 -13.60 13.31
C GLY A 203 -5.62 -13.00 13.48
N GLY A 204 -5.65 -11.80 14.02
CA GLY A 204 -6.88 -11.07 14.19
C GLY A 204 -6.72 -9.87 15.09
N THR A 205 -7.85 -9.23 15.33
CA THR A 205 -7.97 -8.10 16.25
C THR A 205 -8.93 -8.47 17.39
N PHE A 206 -8.60 -7.97 18.58
CA PHE A 206 -9.45 -8.04 19.77
C PHE A 206 -9.57 -6.65 20.36
N GLY A 207 -10.80 -6.18 20.55
CA GLY A 207 -11.10 -4.84 21.07
C GLY A 207 -12.09 -4.87 22.21
N VAL A 208 -11.86 -4.01 23.20
CA VAL A 208 -12.79 -3.78 24.31
C VAL A 208 -13.15 -2.30 24.32
N TYR A 209 -14.43 -1.99 24.29
CA TYR A 209 -14.99 -0.62 24.27
C TYR A 209 -16.00 -0.49 25.39
N THR A 210 -15.71 0.34 26.40
CA THR A 210 -16.54 0.38 27.64
C THR A 210 -17.99 0.83 27.41
N GLN A 211 -18.27 1.58 26.34
CA GLN A 211 -19.62 2.01 25.98
C GLN A 211 -20.26 1.19 24.86
N ARG A 212 -19.50 0.33 24.18
CA ARG A 212 -19.99 -0.34 22.98
C ARG A 212 -19.98 -1.87 23.09
N GLY A 213 -19.03 -2.45 23.81
CA GLY A 213 -18.90 -3.90 23.98
C GLY A 213 -17.54 -4.45 23.58
N ILE A 214 -17.52 -5.72 23.22
CA ILE A 214 -16.29 -6.45 22.85
C ILE A 214 -16.34 -6.76 21.35
N MET A 215 -15.27 -6.41 20.66
CA MET A 215 -15.07 -6.72 19.24
C MET A 215 -14.00 -7.81 19.10
N PHE A 216 -14.22 -8.76 18.21
CA PHE A 216 -13.20 -9.72 17.77
C PHE A 216 -13.27 -9.87 16.26
N GLY A 217 -12.12 -10.10 15.62
CA GLY A 217 -12.09 -10.23 14.18
C GLY A 217 -10.88 -11.03 13.71
N PRO A 218 -11.06 -12.25 13.22
CA PRO A 218 -9.99 -13.01 12.57
C PRO A 218 -9.51 -12.27 11.32
N SER A 219 -8.22 -12.43 11.03
CA SER A 219 -7.56 -11.90 9.84
C SER A 219 -6.53 -12.87 9.31
N ALA A 220 -6.22 -12.76 8.03
CA ALA A 220 -5.21 -13.56 7.36
C ALA A 220 -4.55 -12.74 6.25
N HIS A 221 -3.27 -12.95 6.07
CA HIS A 221 -2.50 -12.43 4.94
C HIS A 221 -1.74 -13.60 4.31
N TYR A 222 -1.76 -13.69 3.00
CA TYR A 222 -1.01 -14.69 2.25
C TYR A 222 -0.44 -14.08 0.98
N GLU A 223 0.85 -14.37 0.73
CA GLU A 223 1.58 -13.93 -0.45
C GLU A 223 2.56 -15.04 -0.82
N PHE A 224 2.36 -15.69 -1.94
CA PHE A 224 3.26 -16.74 -2.39
C PHE A 224 3.41 -16.76 -3.92
N GLN A 225 4.56 -17.24 -4.34
CA GLN A 225 4.87 -17.45 -5.74
C GLN A 225 5.15 -18.94 -5.98
N ARG A 226 4.45 -19.53 -6.93
CA ARG A 226 4.64 -20.92 -7.31
C ARG A 226 4.70 -21.07 -8.82
N ASP A 227 5.79 -21.67 -9.32
CA ASP A 227 6.03 -21.88 -10.76
C ASP A 227 5.96 -20.55 -11.58
N GLY A 228 6.36 -19.42 -10.96
CA GLY A 228 6.31 -18.09 -11.56
C GLY A 228 4.92 -17.45 -11.59
N LEU A 229 3.92 -18.06 -10.92
CA LEU A 229 2.58 -17.50 -10.74
C LEU A 229 2.46 -16.92 -9.33
N GLU A 230 1.90 -15.72 -9.24
CA GLU A 230 1.73 -14.99 -7.99
C GLU A 230 0.33 -15.18 -7.41
N VAL A 231 0.25 -15.30 -6.10
CA VAL A 231 -0.99 -15.28 -5.33
C VAL A 231 -0.79 -14.36 -4.15
N ASP A 232 -1.69 -13.41 -3.98
CA ASP A 232 -1.69 -12.44 -2.90
C ASP A 232 -3.09 -12.20 -2.37
N GLY A 233 -3.23 -11.99 -1.07
CA GLY A 233 -4.52 -11.67 -0.49
C GLY A 233 -4.49 -11.34 0.99
N ASP A 234 -5.46 -10.49 1.34
CA ASP A 234 -5.72 -10.03 2.69
C ASP A 234 -7.18 -10.27 3.08
N LEU A 235 -7.38 -10.82 4.28
CA LEU A 235 -8.68 -10.97 4.91
C LEU A 235 -8.66 -10.25 6.26
N ILE A 236 -9.60 -9.33 6.45
CA ILE A 236 -9.80 -8.61 7.71
C ILE A 236 -11.27 -8.65 8.07
N SER A 237 -11.58 -8.91 9.33
CA SER A 237 -12.96 -8.92 9.81
C SER A 237 -13.09 -8.31 11.21
N GLY A 238 -14.32 -8.03 11.60
CA GLY A 238 -14.66 -7.59 12.95
C GLY A 238 -16.14 -7.82 13.26
N PHE A 239 -16.41 -8.34 14.44
CA PHE A 239 -17.75 -8.61 14.94
C PHE A 239 -17.89 -8.06 16.35
N ILE A 240 -18.98 -7.32 16.60
CA ILE A 240 -19.30 -6.73 17.90
C ILE A 240 -20.79 -6.83 18.14
N ASN A 241 -21.19 -7.13 19.40
CA ASN A 241 -22.52 -6.86 19.90
C ASN A 241 -22.48 -5.49 20.56
N ASP A 242 -23.03 -4.47 19.87
CA ASP A 242 -22.90 -3.07 20.17
C ASP A 242 -24.12 -2.54 20.92
N HIS A 243 -23.95 -2.27 22.21
CA HIS A 243 -25.03 -1.81 23.07
C HIS A 243 -25.16 -0.28 23.13
N GLY A 244 -24.23 0.47 22.55
CA GLY A 244 -24.11 1.92 22.76
C GLY A 244 -24.66 2.79 21.64
N ASP A 245 -24.90 2.27 20.46
CA ASP A 245 -25.33 3.07 19.32
C ASP A 245 -26.86 3.17 19.24
N LYS A 246 -27.36 4.40 19.32
CA LYS A 246 -28.81 4.72 19.21
C LYS A 246 -29.11 5.57 17.97
N LEU A 247 -28.14 5.78 17.08
CA LEU A 247 -28.27 6.60 15.90
C LEU A 247 -28.77 5.76 14.70
N THR A 248 -29.01 6.43 13.60
CA THR A 248 -29.45 5.81 12.35
C THR A 248 -28.31 5.68 11.36
N ASP A 249 -28.45 4.72 10.44
CA ASP A 249 -27.58 4.52 9.29
C ASP A 249 -27.80 5.59 8.18
N VAL A 250 -27.07 5.49 7.05
CA VAL A 250 -27.17 6.45 5.93
C VAL A 250 -28.55 6.49 5.27
N ILE A 251 -29.37 5.46 5.42
CA ILE A 251 -30.73 5.39 4.88
C ILE A 251 -31.81 5.57 5.93
N GLY A 252 -31.44 6.01 7.15
CA GLY A 252 -32.35 6.36 8.23
C GLY A 252 -32.88 5.18 9.04
N ARG A 253 -32.31 3.97 8.91
CA ARG A 253 -32.67 2.81 9.74
C ARG A 253 -31.89 2.83 11.05
N PRO A 254 -32.46 2.31 12.15
CA PRO A 254 -31.69 2.10 13.37
C PRO A 254 -30.48 1.20 13.12
N VAL A 255 -29.34 1.56 13.69
CA VAL A 255 -28.13 0.71 13.64
C VAL A 255 -28.40 -0.55 14.48
N PRO A 256 -28.13 -1.75 13.95
CA PRO A 256 -28.37 -3.01 14.69
C PRO A 256 -27.39 -3.16 15.85
N GLU A 257 -27.75 -3.94 16.87
CA GLU A 257 -26.85 -4.28 17.97
C GLU A 257 -25.74 -5.24 17.50
N ASP A 258 -26.10 -6.27 16.74
CA ASP A 258 -25.12 -7.18 16.14
C ASP A 258 -24.54 -6.57 14.89
N ARG A 259 -23.29 -6.16 14.97
CA ARG A 259 -22.58 -5.48 13.88
C ARG A 259 -21.37 -6.26 13.44
N GLY A 260 -20.94 -6.05 12.20
CA GLY A 260 -19.75 -6.70 11.70
C GLY A 260 -19.37 -6.25 10.30
N TYR A 261 -18.12 -6.51 9.97
CA TYR A 261 -17.58 -6.32 8.63
C TYR A 261 -16.66 -7.48 8.25
N LEU A 262 -16.55 -7.73 6.96
CA LEU A 262 -15.61 -8.66 6.34
C LEU A 262 -15.05 -7.99 5.09
N GLN A 263 -13.76 -7.81 5.05
CA GLN A 263 -13.01 -7.28 3.92
C GLN A 263 -12.04 -8.36 3.45
N TRP A 264 -12.12 -8.72 2.19
CA TRP A 264 -11.21 -9.68 1.57
C TRP A 264 -10.81 -9.17 0.21
N TRP A 265 -9.52 -9.12 0.00
CA TRP A 265 -8.92 -8.86 -1.30
C TRP A 265 -8.07 -10.06 -1.70
N HIS A 266 -8.12 -10.43 -2.98
CA HIS A 266 -7.39 -11.56 -3.53
C HIS A 266 -7.00 -11.26 -4.98
N ALA A 267 -5.73 -11.53 -5.31
CA ALA A 267 -5.21 -11.52 -6.66
C ALA A 267 -4.45 -12.83 -6.90
N GLN A 268 -4.65 -13.42 -8.07
CA GLN A 268 -4.01 -14.68 -8.43
C GLN A 268 -3.76 -14.79 -9.93
N ASP A 269 -2.54 -15.18 -10.30
CA ASP A 269 -2.23 -15.69 -11.61
C ASP A 269 -2.58 -17.18 -11.69
N LEU A 270 -3.62 -17.52 -12.44
CA LEU A 270 -3.99 -18.92 -12.70
C LEU A 270 -3.10 -19.55 -13.77
N THR A 271 -2.69 -18.74 -14.73
CA THR A 271 -1.70 -19.05 -15.78
C THR A 271 -0.94 -17.77 -16.13
N GLN A 272 0.11 -17.86 -16.94
CA GLN A 272 0.83 -16.69 -17.45
C GLN A 272 -0.07 -15.67 -18.18
N ASN A 273 -1.23 -16.09 -18.64
CA ASN A 273 -2.16 -15.31 -19.45
C ASN A 273 -3.50 -15.03 -18.73
N LEU A 274 -3.78 -15.69 -17.61
CA LEU A 274 -5.06 -15.57 -16.90
C LEU A 274 -4.83 -15.08 -15.47
N HIS A 275 -5.24 -13.84 -15.23
CA HIS A 275 -5.21 -13.18 -13.94
C HIS A 275 -6.62 -13.07 -13.36
N VAL A 276 -6.77 -13.36 -12.07
CA VAL A 276 -8.05 -13.26 -11.35
C VAL A 276 -7.89 -12.33 -10.15
N THR A 277 -8.83 -11.40 -10.00
CA THR A 277 -8.92 -10.52 -8.84
C THR A 277 -10.30 -10.62 -8.21
N ALA A 278 -10.37 -10.76 -6.91
CA ALA A 278 -11.62 -10.72 -6.14
C ALA A 278 -11.53 -9.68 -5.03
N GLN A 279 -12.63 -8.97 -4.81
CA GLN A 279 -12.78 -8.04 -3.70
C GLN A 279 -14.15 -8.25 -3.06
N LEU A 280 -14.13 -8.41 -1.75
CA LEU A 280 -15.31 -8.55 -0.91
C LEU A 280 -15.23 -7.53 0.23
N ASN A 281 -16.18 -6.61 0.28
CA ASN A 281 -16.34 -5.62 1.35
C ASN A 281 -17.78 -5.70 1.87
N TYR A 282 -18.04 -6.64 2.74
CA TYR A 282 -19.35 -6.79 3.39
C TYR A 282 -19.37 -6.02 4.71
N TRP A 283 -20.31 -5.09 4.84
CA TRP A 283 -20.59 -4.36 6.09
C TRP A 283 -22.04 -4.61 6.45
N LYS A 284 -22.31 -4.99 7.69
CA LYS A 284 -23.67 -5.28 8.14
C LYS A 284 -24.53 -4.02 8.23
N ASP A 285 -23.89 -2.87 8.50
CA ASP A 285 -24.49 -1.54 8.46
C ASP A 285 -23.48 -0.52 7.90
N SER A 286 -23.98 0.64 7.45
CA SER A 286 -23.14 1.68 6.83
C SER A 286 -22.16 2.36 7.78
N GLU A 287 -22.33 2.22 9.08
CA GLU A 287 -21.61 2.99 10.10
C GLU A 287 -20.52 2.16 10.83
N ILE A 288 -20.45 0.84 10.61
CA ILE A 288 -19.55 -0.02 11.37
C ILE A 288 -18.08 0.39 11.25
N LEU A 289 -17.58 0.67 10.03
CA LEU A 289 -16.19 1.10 9.86
C LEU A 289 -15.99 2.55 10.30
N ARG A 290 -16.96 3.43 10.06
CA ARG A 290 -16.89 4.83 10.52
C ARG A 290 -16.72 4.91 12.04
N ASP A 291 -17.42 4.07 12.79
CA ASP A 291 -17.38 4.07 14.25
C ASP A 291 -16.08 3.45 14.80
N PHE A 292 -15.66 2.31 14.27
CA PHE A 292 -14.58 1.51 14.85
C PHE A 292 -13.26 1.56 14.08
N ARG A 293 -13.30 1.87 12.78
CA ARG A 293 -12.14 1.96 11.89
C ARG A 293 -12.25 3.17 10.95
N PRO A 294 -12.26 4.40 11.49
CA PRO A 294 -12.51 5.61 10.69
C PRO A 294 -11.49 5.82 9.57
N ASP A 295 -10.22 5.47 9.77
CA ASP A 295 -9.19 5.62 8.75
C ASP A 295 -9.46 4.75 7.52
N ASP A 296 -9.92 3.51 7.72
CA ASP A 296 -10.35 2.63 6.63
C ASP A 296 -11.63 3.14 5.97
N PHE A 297 -12.59 3.63 6.77
CA PHE A 297 -13.83 4.20 6.25
C PHE A 297 -13.57 5.42 5.36
N TYR A 298 -12.72 6.36 5.79
CA TYR A 298 -12.43 7.56 5.00
C TYR A 298 -11.63 7.26 3.73
N SER A 299 -10.90 6.16 3.70
CA SER A 299 -10.19 5.68 2.50
C SER A 299 -11.16 5.06 1.48
N VAL A 300 -12.19 4.33 1.95
CA VAL A 300 -13.16 3.61 1.10
C VAL A 300 -14.56 3.78 1.69
N GLN A 301 -15.26 4.86 1.32
CA GLN A 301 -16.62 5.15 1.80
C GLN A 301 -17.70 4.32 1.11
N GLU A 302 -17.43 3.86 -0.11
CA GLU A 302 -18.33 3.03 -0.91
C GLU A 302 -17.68 1.66 -1.17
N PRO A 303 -17.99 0.65 -0.32
CA PRO A 303 -17.41 -0.69 -0.48
C PRO A 303 -17.89 -1.35 -1.77
N ASP A 304 -16.95 -1.87 -2.54
CA ASP A 304 -17.21 -2.63 -3.76
C ASP A 304 -17.02 -4.13 -3.56
N ASN A 305 -17.80 -4.93 -4.29
CA ASN A 305 -17.77 -6.39 -4.22
C ASN A 305 -17.76 -6.94 -5.64
N TYR A 306 -16.63 -7.48 -6.07
CA TYR A 306 -16.49 -7.98 -7.42
C TYR A 306 -15.56 -9.19 -7.53
N LEU A 307 -15.75 -9.92 -8.61
CA LEU A 307 -14.83 -10.93 -9.13
C LEU A 307 -14.51 -10.56 -10.58
N GLN A 308 -13.25 -10.46 -10.90
CA GLN A 308 -12.75 -10.18 -12.25
C GLN A 308 -11.78 -11.27 -12.68
N ALA A 309 -11.89 -11.72 -13.92
CA ALA A 309 -10.91 -12.56 -14.57
C ALA A 309 -10.51 -11.93 -15.91
N VAL A 310 -9.22 -11.76 -16.13
CA VAL A 310 -8.64 -11.18 -17.35
C VAL A 310 -7.75 -12.22 -18.01
N TYR A 311 -8.14 -12.62 -19.21
CA TYR A 311 -7.30 -13.42 -20.09
C TYR A 311 -6.63 -12.52 -21.12
N SER A 312 -5.32 -12.47 -21.13
CA SER A 312 -4.50 -11.63 -22.00
C SER A 312 -3.75 -12.48 -23.02
N ALA A 313 -4.05 -12.29 -24.31
CA ALA A 313 -3.27 -12.82 -25.41
C ALA A 313 -2.33 -11.74 -25.95
N ASP A 314 -1.49 -12.07 -26.96
CA ASP A 314 -0.49 -11.15 -27.53
C ASP A 314 -1.09 -9.81 -28.01
N ARG A 315 -2.31 -9.82 -28.54
CA ARG A 315 -2.93 -8.64 -29.16
C ARG A 315 -4.32 -8.30 -28.67
N TRP A 316 -4.96 -9.14 -27.89
CA TRP A 316 -6.32 -8.95 -27.40
C TRP A 316 -6.46 -9.48 -25.99
N PHE A 317 -7.48 -9.02 -25.31
CA PHE A 317 -7.82 -9.56 -23.99
C PHE A 317 -9.35 -9.71 -23.83
N VAL A 318 -9.72 -10.63 -22.95
CA VAL A 318 -11.10 -10.83 -22.51
C VAL A 318 -11.17 -10.62 -21.01
N THR A 319 -12.07 -9.76 -20.60
CA THR A 319 -12.39 -9.54 -19.21
C THR A 319 -13.76 -10.12 -18.88
N THR A 320 -13.84 -10.97 -17.87
CA THR A 320 -15.11 -11.34 -17.24
C THR A 320 -15.19 -10.66 -15.90
N PHE A 321 -16.28 -9.92 -15.67
CA PHE A 321 -16.47 -9.10 -14.48
C PHE A 321 -17.83 -9.35 -13.87
N THR A 322 -17.86 -9.63 -12.55
CA THR A 322 -19.11 -9.80 -11.80
C THR A 322 -19.07 -8.84 -10.62
N ARG A 323 -20.00 -7.88 -10.57
CA ARG A 323 -20.16 -6.94 -9.44
C ARG A 323 -21.46 -7.22 -8.71
N LEU A 324 -21.37 -7.43 -7.41
CA LEU A 324 -22.47 -7.80 -6.54
C LEU A 324 -22.83 -6.66 -5.57
N ARG A 325 -24.10 -6.50 -5.28
CA ARG A 325 -24.57 -5.66 -4.18
C ARG A 325 -24.78 -6.54 -2.96
N LEU A 326 -23.82 -6.56 -2.06
CA LEU A 326 -23.91 -7.30 -0.80
C LEU A 326 -24.43 -6.39 0.33
N ASN A 327 -24.17 -5.09 0.25
CA ASN A 327 -24.58 -4.08 1.22
C ASN A 327 -25.87 -3.41 0.72
N ASP A 328 -26.96 -3.58 1.44
CA ASP A 328 -28.28 -3.11 1.01
C ASP A 328 -28.48 -1.59 1.17
N PHE A 329 -27.64 -0.93 1.97
CA PHE A 329 -27.64 0.52 2.14
C PHE A 329 -27.01 1.30 0.97
N GLN A 330 -26.41 0.57 -0.01
CA GLN A 330 -25.76 1.18 -1.17
C GLN A 330 -26.56 1.01 -2.45
N ARG A 331 -26.41 1.98 -3.35
CA ARG A 331 -26.79 1.86 -4.75
C ARG A 331 -25.60 1.30 -5.55
N VAL A 332 -25.73 0.12 -6.10
CA VAL A 332 -24.67 -0.55 -6.88
C VAL A 332 -25.18 -0.94 -8.24
N GLN A 333 -24.46 -0.55 -9.28
CA GLN A 333 -24.65 -1.01 -10.65
C GLN A 333 -24.11 -2.43 -10.76
N GLN A 334 -24.97 -3.43 -10.53
CA GLN A 334 -24.59 -4.84 -10.59
C GLN A 334 -24.38 -5.30 -12.03
N ARG A 335 -23.36 -6.10 -12.25
CA ARG A 335 -23.02 -6.76 -13.51
C ARG A 335 -22.94 -8.26 -13.24
N LEU A 336 -23.86 -9.06 -13.83
CA LEU A 336 -24.16 -10.42 -13.37
C LEU A 336 -24.23 -11.47 -14.51
N PRO A 337 -23.12 -11.82 -15.18
CA PRO A 337 -21.84 -11.15 -15.33
C PRO A 337 -21.84 -10.11 -16.46
N GLU A 338 -20.68 -9.45 -16.62
CA GLU A 338 -20.27 -8.77 -17.85
C GLU A 338 -19.06 -9.49 -18.44
N VAL A 339 -19.10 -9.75 -19.75
CA VAL A 339 -17.94 -10.25 -20.50
C VAL A 339 -17.59 -9.19 -21.55
N HIS A 340 -16.32 -8.83 -21.60
CA HIS A 340 -15.81 -7.81 -22.49
C HIS A 340 -14.59 -8.31 -23.25
N PHE A 341 -14.62 -8.17 -24.57
CA PHE A 341 -13.49 -8.45 -25.47
C PHE A 341 -12.92 -7.13 -25.96
N ASP A 342 -11.61 -6.99 -25.89
CA ASP A 342 -10.87 -5.84 -26.38
C ASP A 342 -9.75 -6.28 -27.33
N LEU A 343 -9.76 -5.72 -28.53
CA LEU A 343 -8.64 -5.66 -29.43
C LEU A 343 -8.13 -4.21 -29.45
N PRO A 344 -7.05 -3.89 -28.73
CA PRO A 344 -6.44 -2.56 -28.76
C PRO A 344 -6.01 -2.16 -30.16
N SER A 345 -5.61 -0.91 -30.33
CA SER A 345 -5.17 -0.34 -31.61
C SER A 345 -4.13 -1.25 -32.29
N THR A 346 -4.56 -1.94 -33.34
CA THR A 346 -3.79 -2.97 -34.07
C THR A 346 -3.62 -2.55 -35.53
N ALA A 347 -2.38 -2.63 -36.05
CA ALA A 347 -2.06 -2.23 -37.41
C ALA A 347 -2.77 -3.12 -38.45
N ILE A 348 -3.43 -2.51 -39.43
CA ILE A 348 -4.11 -3.18 -40.56
C ILE A 348 -3.47 -2.92 -41.92
N GLY A 349 -2.29 -2.25 -41.91
CA GLY A 349 -1.55 -1.89 -43.11
C GLY A 349 -1.82 -0.46 -43.58
N GLY A 350 -0.97 0.06 -44.46
CA GLY A 350 -1.09 1.43 -44.98
C GLY A 350 -0.97 2.54 -43.93
N GLY A 351 -0.41 2.24 -42.76
CA GLY A 351 -0.31 3.16 -41.61
C GLY A 351 -1.64 3.33 -40.86
N ALA A 352 -2.65 2.51 -41.16
CA ALA A 352 -3.93 2.51 -40.45
C ALA A 352 -3.94 1.45 -39.32
N TYR A 353 -4.73 1.76 -38.29
CA TYR A 353 -4.94 0.91 -37.09
C TYR A 353 -6.43 0.73 -36.86
N MET A 354 -6.83 -0.45 -36.44
CA MET A 354 -8.19 -0.73 -36.00
C MET A 354 -8.22 -0.99 -34.48
N GLN A 355 -9.34 -0.65 -33.88
CA GLN A 355 -9.72 -1.01 -32.52
C GLN A 355 -11.09 -1.68 -32.53
N VAL A 356 -11.24 -2.77 -31.78
CA VAL A 356 -12.50 -3.49 -31.63
C VAL A 356 -12.79 -3.72 -30.17
N GLN A 357 -14.04 -3.50 -29.80
CA GLN A 357 -14.57 -3.87 -28.48
C GLN A 357 -15.89 -4.61 -28.70
N ALA A 358 -16.14 -5.63 -27.89
CA ALA A 358 -17.42 -6.32 -27.87
C ALA A 358 -17.74 -6.75 -26.44
N GLY A 359 -18.99 -6.57 -26.02
CA GLY A 359 -19.38 -6.85 -24.65
C GLY A 359 -20.80 -7.42 -24.55
N ALA A 360 -21.01 -8.21 -23.51
CA ALA A 360 -22.33 -8.69 -23.10
C ALA A 360 -22.44 -8.55 -21.58
N ALA A 361 -23.52 -7.95 -21.10
CA ALA A 361 -23.72 -7.71 -19.68
C ALA A 361 -25.17 -8.00 -19.25
N ALA A 362 -25.34 -8.68 -18.12
CA ALA A 362 -26.60 -8.74 -17.41
C ALA A 362 -26.56 -7.67 -16.28
N LEU A 363 -27.33 -6.61 -16.45
CA LEU A 363 -27.31 -5.43 -15.61
C LEU A 363 -28.49 -5.42 -14.64
N ARG A 364 -28.23 -4.97 -13.41
CA ARG A 364 -29.24 -4.85 -12.36
C ARG A 364 -28.89 -3.70 -11.43
N GLU A 365 -29.88 -2.93 -11.03
CA GLU A 365 -29.75 -1.89 -10.02
C GLU A 365 -30.96 -1.82 -9.11
N ARG A 366 -30.74 -1.67 -7.81
CA ARG A 366 -31.75 -1.45 -6.80
C ARG A 366 -31.44 -0.20 -5.99
N PRO A 367 -32.43 0.60 -5.62
CA PRO A 367 -32.26 1.69 -4.71
C PRO A 367 -31.75 1.22 -3.32
N PRO A 368 -31.06 2.09 -2.54
CA PRO A 368 -30.68 1.80 -1.17
C PRO A 368 -31.91 1.40 -0.33
N GLY A 369 -31.74 0.39 0.55
CA GLY A 369 -32.82 -0.11 1.41
C GLY A 369 -33.97 -0.78 0.67
N ASP A 370 -33.82 -1.09 -0.62
CA ASP A 370 -34.84 -1.65 -1.50
C ASP A 370 -36.14 -0.81 -1.53
N THR A 371 -36.01 0.52 -1.41
CA THR A 371 -37.13 1.48 -1.25
C THR A 371 -37.84 1.81 -2.56
N GLY A 372 -37.41 1.26 -3.71
CA GLY A 372 -37.98 1.56 -5.03
C GLY A 372 -37.86 0.41 -6.01
N PRO A 373 -38.32 0.62 -7.26
CA PRO A 373 -38.30 -0.42 -8.27
C PRO A 373 -36.88 -0.82 -8.67
N GLU A 374 -36.71 -2.10 -8.89
CA GLU A 374 -35.50 -2.65 -9.47
C GLU A 374 -35.46 -2.41 -10.99
N ILE A 375 -34.32 -1.95 -11.48
CA ILE A 375 -34.04 -1.84 -12.93
C ILE A 375 -33.20 -3.03 -13.33
N ARG A 376 -33.62 -3.72 -14.42
CA ARG A 376 -32.89 -4.85 -15.01
C ARG A 376 -32.80 -4.69 -16.51
N SER A 377 -31.65 -5.00 -17.10
CA SER A 377 -31.45 -5.03 -18.53
C SER A 377 -30.36 -6.03 -18.90
N ASN A 378 -30.45 -6.62 -20.08
CA ASN A 378 -29.31 -7.30 -20.69
C ASN A 378 -28.81 -6.42 -21.83
N ARG A 379 -27.51 -6.21 -21.90
CA ARG A 379 -26.85 -5.34 -22.87
C ARG A 379 -25.88 -6.16 -23.73
N LEU A 380 -25.98 -6.01 -25.04
CA LEU A 380 -24.97 -6.41 -26.01
C LEU A 380 -24.37 -5.14 -26.61
N ASP A 381 -23.06 -5.05 -26.67
CA ASP A 381 -22.35 -3.86 -27.11
C ASP A 381 -21.21 -4.22 -28.05
N THR A 382 -21.02 -3.42 -29.10
CA THR A 382 -19.86 -3.54 -29.98
C THR A 382 -19.42 -2.18 -30.49
N TYR A 383 -18.10 -1.98 -30.52
CA TYR A 383 -17.44 -0.80 -31.04
C TYR A 383 -16.36 -1.19 -32.02
N TYR A 384 -16.28 -0.46 -33.13
CA TYR A 384 -15.23 -0.59 -34.12
C TYR A 384 -14.77 0.80 -34.57
N ALA A 385 -13.47 1.02 -34.55
CA ALA A 385 -12.88 2.27 -35.04
C ALA A 385 -11.63 2.03 -35.85
N VAL A 386 -11.37 2.92 -36.79
CA VAL A 386 -10.14 3.00 -37.58
C VAL A 386 -9.52 4.36 -37.39
N THR A 387 -8.22 4.36 -37.11
CA THR A 387 -7.39 5.56 -37.00
C THR A 387 -6.22 5.47 -37.96
N ARG A 388 -5.72 6.61 -38.41
CA ARG A 388 -4.53 6.67 -39.25
C ARG A 388 -3.62 7.82 -38.80
N PRO A 389 -2.65 7.59 -37.92
CA PRO A 389 -1.73 8.63 -37.49
C PRO A 389 -0.84 9.12 -38.64
N PHE A 390 -0.74 10.44 -38.79
CA PHE A 390 0.23 11.13 -39.63
C PHE A 390 1.14 11.93 -38.69
N SER A 391 2.43 11.76 -38.80
CA SER A 391 3.43 12.52 -38.02
C SER A 391 4.55 12.99 -38.92
N ARG A 392 5.14 14.14 -38.57
CA ARG A 392 6.31 14.68 -39.27
C ARG A 392 7.32 15.21 -38.27
N GLU A 393 8.52 14.67 -38.31
CA GLU A 393 9.70 15.16 -37.58
C GLU A 393 9.45 15.46 -36.11
N ASP A 394 8.59 14.68 -35.45
CA ASP A 394 8.22 14.79 -34.02
C ASP A 394 7.57 16.13 -33.58
N TRP A 395 7.39 17.11 -34.51
CA TRP A 395 6.79 18.40 -34.17
C TRP A 395 5.28 18.48 -34.46
N PHE A 396 4.77 17.59 -35.30
CA PHE A 396 3.36 17.55 -35.72
C PHE A 396 2.81 16.13 -35.67
N SER A 397 1.63 15.97 -35.11
CA SER A 397 0.84 14.76 -35.29
C SER A 397 -0.62 15.11 -35.61
N PHE A 398 -1.23 14.29 -36.48
CA PHE A 398 -2.63 14.38 -36.86
C PHE A 398 -3.19 12.98 -37.02
N THR A 399 -4.22 12.63 -36.26
CA THR A 399 -4.80 11.29 -36.24
C THR A 399 -6.30 11.38 -36.49
N PRO A 400 -6.76 11.24 -37.75
CA PRO A 400 -8.18 11.09 -38.05
C PRO A 400 -8.73 9.78 -37.49
N ILE A 401 -9.98 9.82 -37.05
CA ILE A 401 -10.70 8.73 -36.41
C ILE A 401 -12.07 8.60 -37.08
N VAL A 402 -12.46 7.38 -37.44
CA VAL A 402 -13.81 7.01 -37.86
C VAL A 402 -14.20 5.75 -37.13
N GLY A 403 -15.36 5.76 -36.50
CA GLY A 403 -15.84 4.61 -35.73
C GLY A 403 -17.35 4.53 -35.65
N ALA A 404 -17.82 3.44 -35.12
CA ALA A 404 -19.25 3.23 -34.82
C ALA A 404 -19.40 2.32 -33.61
N ARG A 405 -20.45 2.56 -32.82
CA ARG A 405 -20.84 1.75 -31.69
C ARG A 405 -22.32 1.38 -31.79
N ALA A 406 -22.62 0.09 -31.65
CA ALA A 406 -23.96 -0.44 -31.56
C ALA A 406 -24.19 -1.08 -30.21
N THR A 407 -25.23 -0.63 -29.49
CA THR A 407 -25.63 -1.15 -28.20
C THR A 407 -27.06 -1.60 -28.21
N HIS A 408 -27.31 -2.89 -27.95
CA HIS A 408 -28.64 -3.48 -27.87
C HIS A 408 -29.04 -3.75 -26.44
N TYR A 409 -30.19 -3.26 -26.03
CA TYR A 409 -30.79 -3.47 -24.70
C TYR A 409 -32.01 -4.37 -24.82
N ASN A 410 -31.97 -5.52 -24.16
CA ASN A 410 -33.14 -6.33 -23.86
C ASN A 410 -33.71 -5.87 -22.51
N ARG A 411 -35.01 -5.75 -22.38
CA ARG A 411 -35.69 -5.05 -21.24
C ARG A 411 -35.33 -3.56 -21.23
N ALA A 412 -35.63 -2.88 -22.31
CA ALA A 412 -35.53 -1.44 -22.40
C ALA A 412 -36.56 -0.74 -21.49
N THR A 413 -36.45 0.57 -21.33
CA THR A 413 -37.39 1.39 -20.56
C THR A 413 -38.38 2.13 -21.45
N GLY A 414 -39.27 2.96 -20.87
CA GLY A 414 -40.17 3.82 -21.64
C GLY A 414 -41.23 3.08 -22.49
N GLY A 415 -41.65 1.88 -22.05
CA GLY A 415 -42.69 1.09 -22.70
C GLY A 415 -42.21 0.25 -23.92
N ARG A 416 -40.89 0.01 -24.01
CA ARG A 416 -40.27 -0.88 -25.00
C ARG A 416 -39.67 -2.11 -24.37
N ASP A 417 -39.82 -3.27 -25.01
CA ASP A 417 -39.20 -4.52 -24.55
C ASP A 417 -37.71 -4.56 -24.93
N ASN A 418 -37.34 -3.97 -26.05
CA ASN A 418 -35.97 -3.90 -26.53
C ASN A 418 -35.68 -2.59 -27.27
N TYR A 419 -34.41 -2.22 -27.32
CA TYR A 419 -33.95 -1.06 -28.06
C TYR A 419 -32.52 -1.25 -28.54
N THR A 420 -32.22 -0.81 -29.76
CA THR A 420 -30.86 -0.78 -30.30
C THR A 420 -30.46 0.65 -30.60
N ARG A 421 -29.39 1.11 -29.93
CA ARG A 421 -28.74 2.40 -30.19
C ARG A 421 -27.57 2.16 -31.13
N VAL A 422 -27.47 2.95 -32.19
CA VAL A 422 -26.29 2.99 -33.06
C VAL A 422 -25.76 4.42 -33.10
N LEU A 423 -24.49 4.59 -32.76
CA LEU A 423 -23.77 5.86 -32.81
C LEU A 423 -22.59 5.71 -33.76
N GLY A 424 -22.44 6.65 -34.68
CA GLY A 424 -21.25 6.81 -35.49
C GLY A 424 -20.33 7.87 -34.86
N GLU A 425 -19.03 7.81 -35.08
CA GLU A 425 -18.13 8.90 -34.77
C GLU A 425 -17.18 9.19 -35.92
N PHE A 426 -16.87 10.45 -36.11
CA PHE A 426 -15.76 10.89 -36.94
C PHE A 426 -15.10 12.09 -36.30
N GLY A 427 -13.79 12.18 -36.46
CA GLY A 427 -13.04 13.26 -35.86
C GLY A 427 -11.56 13.13 -36.08
N PHE A 428 -10.80 13.88 -35.31
CA PHE A 428 -9.34 13.83 -35.30
C PHE A 428 -8.78 14.28 -33.98
N ASP A 429 -7.56 13.84 -33.71
CA ASP A 429 -6.66 14.42 -32.72
C ASP A 429 -5.47 15.03 -33.45
N ALA A 430 -5.10 16.25 -33.08
CA ALA A 430 -3.97 16.95 -33.64
C ALA A 430 -3.14 17.60 -32.53
N GLU A 431 -1.84 17.53 -32.64
CA GLU A 431 -0.93 18.23 -31.74
C GLU A 431 0.26 18.81 -32.49
N LEU A 432 0.74 19.94 -31.98
CA LEU A 432 2.00 20.57 -32.37
C LEU A 432 2.94 20.51 -31.17
N ARG A 433 4.22 20.26 -31.40
CA ARG A 433 5.23 20.19 -30.35
C ARG A 433 6.32 21.21 -30.62
N PHE A 434 6.45 22.15 -29.73
CA PHE A 434 7.51 23.13 -29.73
C PHE A 434 8.42 22.91 -28.53
N SER A 435 9.73 23.09 -28.74
CA SER A 435 10.67 23.03 -27.63
C SER A 435 11.73 24.12 -27.76
N LYS A 436 12.11 24.70 -26.62
CA LYS A 436 13.22 25.62 -26.51
C LYS A 436 14.00 25.38 -25.24
N THR A 437 15.31 25.46 -25.33
CA THR A 437 16.25 25.27 -24.20
C THR A 437 16.99 26.59 -23.93
N TRP A 438 17.27 26.80 -22.63
CA TRP A 438 18.10 27.93 -22.15
C TRP A 438 19.12 27.38 -21.16
N ASP A 439 20.33 27.97 -21.21
CA ASP A 439 21.40 27.67 -20.24
C ASP A 439 21.22 28.57 -19.01
N TYR A 440 20.24 28.23 -18.18
CA TYR A 440 20.00 28.92 -16.92
C TYR A 440 20.36 27.99 -15.76
N GLN A 441 21.10 28.49 -14.78
CA GLN A 441 21.50 27.72 -13.60
C GLN A 441 21.05 28.44 -12.33
N ASN A 442 20.58 27.67 -11.36
CA ASN A 442 20.21 28.18 -10.05
C ASN A 442 20.36 27.05 -9.00
N GLU A 443 21.32 27.23 -8.10
CA GLU A 443 21.64 26.21 -7.09
C GLU A 443 20.53 26.05 -6.05
N ILE A 444 19.86 27.12 -5.63
CA ILE A 444 18.77 27.08 -4.62
C ILE A 444 17.62 26.21 -5.13
N TRP A 445 17.30 26.32 -6.40
CA TRP A 445 16.23 25.56 -7.04
C TRP A 445 16.73 24.26 -7.68
N GLY A 446 18.03 24.00 -7.66
CA GLY A 446 18.64 22.84 -8.32
C GLY A 446 18.37 22.85 -9.83
N ILE A 447 18.39 24.03 -10.47
CA ILE A 447 18.15 24.16 -11.91
C ILE A 447 19.49 24.13 -12.64
N ASN A 448 19.58 23.23 -13.63
CA ASN A 448 20.74 23.09 -14.52
C ASN A 448 20.26 23.03 -15.97
N GLY A 449 20.08 24.21 -16.57
CA GLY A 449 19.40 24.37 -17.85
C GLY A 449 17.88 24.29 -17.73
N ILE A 450 17.16 24.98 -18.59
CA ILE A 450 15.71 24.94 -18.70
C ILE A 450 15.31 24.49 -20.09
N ARG A 451 14.43 23.52 -20.20
CA ARG A 451 13.75 23.14 -21.45
C ARG A 451 12.26 23.40 -21.31
N HIS A 452 11.69 24.22 -22.18
CA HIS A 452 10.24 24.43 -22.29
C HIS A 452 9.70 23.57 -23.43
N LEU A 453 8.71 22.77 -23.12
CA LEU A 453 7.89 22.01 -24.06
C LEU A 453 6.51 22.65 -24.11
N LEU A 454 6.08 23.09 -25.31
CA LEU A 454 4.77 23.67 -25.55
C LEU A 454 4.03 22.78 -26.55
N THR A 455 2.87 22.25 -26.16
CA THR A 455 2.08 21.34 -26.97
C THR A 455 0.63 21.81 -27.07
N PRO A 456 0.27 22.64 -28.07
CA PRO A 456 -1.14 22.85 -28.44
C PRO A 456 -1.77 21.54 -28.90
N VAL A 457 -2.98 21.27 -28.40
CA VAL A 457 -3.74 20.03 -28.68
C VAL A 457 -5.14 20.41 -29.16
N LEU A 458 -5.59 19.77 -30.22
CA LEU A 458 -6.96 19.86 -30.74
C LEU A 458 -7.54 18.45 -30.82
N ALA A 459 -8.68 18.24 -30.19
CA ALA A 459 -9.44 16.98 -30.33
C ALA A 459 -10.85 17.32 -30.80
N TYR A 460 -11.19 16.88 -32.00
CA TYR A 460 -12.50 17.08 -32.59
C TYR A 460 -13.24 15.76 -32.66
N ARG A 461 -14.50 15.77 -32.21
CA ARG A 461 -15.39 14.60 -32.33
C ARG A 461 -16.79 15.08 -32.74
N ASN A 462 -17.32 14.43 -33.74
CA ASN A 462 -18.73 14.51 -34.09
C ASN A 462 -19.34 13.11 -33.99
N VAL A 463 -20.30 12.98 -33.11
CA VAL A 463 -21.15 11.80 -32.92
C VAL A 463 -22.54 12.22 -33.32
N PRO A 464 -22.94 12.00 -34.60
CA PRO A 464 -24.23 12.43 -35.12
C PRO A 464 -25.40 11.81 -34.35
N SER A 465 -26.51 12.53 -34.29
CA SER A 465 -27.73 12.03 -33.69
C SER A 465 -28.22 10.78 -34.44
N ALA A 466 -28.17 9.64 -33.78
CA ALA A 466 -29.07 8.55 -34.08
C ALA A 466 -30.43 8.85 -33.44
N GLU A 467 -31.44 8.04 -33.59
CA GLU A 467 -32.79 8.27 -33.05
C GLU A 467 -32.80 8.80 -31.56
N LYS A 468 -33.83 9.58 -31.21
CA LYS A 468 -34.06 10.12 -29.85
C LYS A 468 -34.39 9.03 -28.83
N GLY A 469 -33.48 8.06 -28.61
CA GLY A 469 -33.75 6.85 -27.86
C GLY A 469 -33.34 6.88 -26.37
N ARG A 470 -32.87 8.02 -25.81
CA ARG A 470 -32.38 8.07 -24.41
C ARG A 470 -33.44 7.62 -23.40
N ALA A 471 -34.74 7.91 -23.66
CA ALA A 471 -35.84 7.49 -22.80
C ALA A 471 -36.03 5.96 -22.74
N TRP A 472 -35.46 5.21 -23.68
CA TRP A 472 -35.59 3.75 -23.78
C TRP A 472 -34.37 3.01 -23.20
N ILE A 473 -33.31 3.74 -22.88
CA ILE A 473 -32.08 3.17 -22.29
C ILE A 473 -32.27 3.05 -20.79
N PRO A 474 -32.11 1.85 -20.20
CA PRO A 474 -32.10 1.66 -18.76
C PRO A 474 -30.92 2.41 -18.16
N ALA A 475 -31.19 3.34 -17.22
CA ALA A 475 -30.16 4.18 -16.61
C ALA A 475 -29.45 3.40 -15.49
N ILE A 476 -28.65 2.38 -15.84
CA ILE A 476 -27.88 1.57 -14.90
C ILE A 476 -26.40 1.97 -14.94
N ASP A 477 -25.78 1.87 -16.10
CA ASP A 477 -24.35 2.17 -16.31
C ASP A 477 -24.18 3.64 -16.71
N THR A 478 -24.51 4.54 -15.76
CA THR A 478 -24.53 5.98 -15.95
C THR A 478 -23.41 6.65 -15.20
N ARG A 479 -23.01 7.83 -15.66
CA ARG A 479 -21.95 8.64 -15.08
C ARG A 479 -22.34 9.11 -13.68
N THR A 480 -21.47 8.91 -12.73
CA THR A 480 -21.52 9.58 -11.43
C THR A 480 -21.05 11.04 -11.56
N PHE A 481 -21.31 11.84 -10.52
CA PHE A 481 -20.85 13.23 -10.50
C PHE A 481 -19.35 13.31 -10.76
N GLY A 482 -18.96 14.22 -11.63
CA GLY A 482 -17.55 14.51 -11.93
C GLY A 482 -17.42 15.90 -12.55
N THR A 483 -16.36 16.60 -12.20
CA THR A 483 -16.07 17.97 -12.63
C THR A 483 -15.14 18.05 -13.82
N TYR A 484 -14.40 16.95 -14.11
CA TYR A 484 -13.47 16.88 -15.25
C TYR A 484 -14.16 16.81 -16.60
N LEU A 485 -13.46 17.27 -17.65
CA LEU A 485 -13.94 17.12 -19.02
C LEU A 485 -14.11 15.62 -19.38
N PRO A 486 -15.24 15.21 -19.97
CA PRO A 486 -15.48 13.84 -20.36
C PRO A 486 -14.56 13.41 -21.50
N LEU A 487 -14.35 12.12 -21.68
CA LEU A 487 -13.78 11.58 -22.92
C LEU A 487 -14.72 11.87 -24.09
N LEU A 488 -14.16 12.15 -25.26
CA LEU A 488 -14.92 12.54 -26.43
C LEU A 488 -15.26 11.35 -27.35
N GLY A 489 -14.45 10.29 -27.34
CA GLY A 489 -14.62 9.15 -28.24
C GLY A 489 -15.66 8.15 -27.76
N LEU A 490 -16.27 7.41 -28.69
CA LEU A 490 -17.18 6.30 -28.41
C LEU A 490 -16.47 5.06 -27.86
N GLY A 491 -15.15 5.02 -27.85
CA GLY A 491 -14.35 3.94 -27.27
C GLY A 491 -14.36 3.88 -25.75
N ASP A 492 -14.96 4.86 -25.06
CA ASP A 492 -15.09 4.85 -23.59
C ASP A 492 -16.15 3.83 -23.15
N THR A 493 -15.73 2.86 -22.33
CA THR A 493 -16.62 1.77 -21.84
C THR A 493 -17.11 2.01 -20.42
N ARG A 494 -16.72 3.09 -19.75
CA ARG A 494 -17.00 3.30 -18.31
C ARG A 494 -18.46 3.63 -18.01
N ASN A 495 -19.15 4.30 -18.92
CA ASN A 495 -20.53 4.75 -18.73
C ASN A 495 -21.30 4.57 -20.06
N LEU A 496 -21.45 3.34 -20.51
CA LEU A 496 -22.00 3.05 -21.82
C LEU A 496 -23.43 3.56 -22.02
N ASP A 497 -24.23 3.58 -20.96
CA ASP A 497 -25.62 4.00 -21.05
C ASP A 497 -25.75 5.54 -21.20
N ASP A 498 -24.72 6.30 -20.80
CA ASP A 498 -24.66 7.76 -20.96
C ASP A 498 -24.07 8.24 -22.29
N LEU A 499 -23.54 7.35 -23.12
CA LEU A 499 -23.02 7.75 -24.42
C LEU A 499 -24.16 8.41 -25.24
N SER A 500 -23.91 9.60 -25.72
CA SER A 500 -24.89 10.44 -26.40
C SER A 500 -24.29 11.11 -27.62
N PRO A 501 -25.15 11.50 -28.61
CA PRO A 501 -24.72 12.35 -29.70
C PRO A 501 -24.09 13.64 -29.19
N HIS A 502 -23.00 14.08 -29.81
CA HIS A 502 -22.33 15.35 -29.49
C HIS A 502 -21.46 15.82 -30.65
N HIS A 503 -21.24 17.11 -30.70
CA HIS A 503 -20.38 17.75 -31.68
C HIS A 503 -19.47 18.74 -30.96
N ILE A 504 -18.23 18.33 -30.69
CA ILE A 504 -17.31 19.02 -29.77
C ILE A 504 -15.93 19.18 -30.41
N LEU A 505 -15.38 20.40 -30.26
CA LEU A 505 -13.97 20.67 -30.43
C LEU A 505 -13.36 20.98 -29.06
N ARG A 506 -12.45 20.15 -28.60
CA ARG A 506 -11.61 20.40 -27.43
C ARG A 506 -10.33 21.09 -27.87
N VAL A 507 -10.03 22.22 -27.24
CA VAL A 507 -8.77 22.95 -27.40
C VAL A 507 -8.00 22.80 -26.12
N GLY A 508 -6.75 22.38 -26.22
CA GLY A 508 -5.85 22.24 -25.10
C GLY A 508 -4.50 22.91 -25.37
N LEU A 509 -3.83 23.30 -24.31
CA LEU A 509 -2.47 23.82 -24.34
C LEU A 509 -1.69 23.21 -23.18
N ASN A 510 -0.77 22.32 -23.47
CA ASN A 510 0.09 21.69 -22.48
C ASN A 510 1.46 22.38 -22.49
N ASN A 511 1.91 22.77 -21.31
CA ASN A 511 3.21 23.40 -21.10
C ASN A 511 3.97 22.62 -20.04
N THR A 512 5.23 22.28 -20.32
CA THR A 512 6.12 21.65 -19.36
C THR A 512 7.49 22.32 -19.39
N TRP A 513 7.96 22.75 -18.24
CA TRP A 513 9.33 23.26 -18.05
C TRP A 513 10.13 22.21 -17.29
N GLN A 514 11.26 21.84 -17.86
CA GLN A 514 12.12 20.77 -17.35
C GLN A 514 13.51 21.31 -17.05
N THR A 515 14.20 20.66 -16.12
CA THR A 515 15.64 20.85 -15.91
C THR A 515 16.37 19.51 -15.97
N ARG A 516 17.68 19.53 -16.14
CA ARG A 516 18.52 18.34 -16.07
C ARG A 516 18.53 17.80 -14.64
N ASP A 517 18.48 16.50 -14.51
CA ASP A 517 18.61 15.76 -13.26
C ASP A 517 19.66 14.67 -13.42
N GLU A 518 20.57 14.54 -12.44
CA GLU A 518 21.68 13.60 -12.51
C GLU A 518 21.24 12.13 -12.43
N THR A 519 20.14 11.87 -11.74
CA THR A 519 19.63 10.51 -11.52
C THR A 519 18.71 10.05 -12.65
N TYR A 520 17.80 10.93 -13.10
CA TYR A 520 16.72 10.58 -14.03
C TYR A 520 16.87 11.24 -15.41
N GLY A 521 17.97 11.95 -15.66
CA GLY A 521 18.22 12.67 -16.90
C GLY A 521 17.47 14.01 -17.00
N SER A 522 16.20 14.06 -16.57
CA SER A 522 15.43 15.30 -16.48
C SER A 522 14.33 15.20 -15.42
N ARG A 523 13.91 16.35 -14.88
CA ARG A 523 12.73 16.46 -14.00
C ARG A 523 11.89 17.66 -14.40
N ASP A 524 10.59 17.57 -14.17
CA ASP A 524 9.66 18.66 -14.42
C ASP A 524 9.75 19.70 -13.29
N LEU A 525 9.89 20.96 -13.66
CA LEU A 525 9.86 22.12 -12.77
C LEU A 525 8.46 22.70 -12.65
N LEU A 526 7.77 22.77 -13.79
CA LEU A 526 6.43 23.32 -13.91
C LEU A 526 5.69 22.61 -15.03
N THR A 527 4.49 22.15 -14.75
CA THR A 527 3.50 21.74 -15.74
C THR A 527 2.30 22.68 -15.63
N LEU A 528 1.86 23.27 -16.73
CA LEU A 528 0.70 24.17 -16.78
C LEU A 528 -0.15 23.83 -18.01
N ASN A 529 -1.31 23.22 -17.78
CA ASN A 529 -2.18 22.74 -18.84
C ASN A 529 -3.53 23.46 -18.79
N PHE A 530 -4.05 23.77 -19.97
CA PHE A 530 -5.37 24.36 -20.17
C PHE A 530 -6.20 23.45 -21.06
N ALA A 531 -7.51 23.38 -20.84
CA ALA A 531 -8.44 22.69 -21.72
C ALA A 531 -9.83 23.33 -21.65
N ASN A 532 -10.48 23.39 -22.82
CA ASN A 532 -11.85 23.89 -22.97
C ASN A 532 -12.55 23.16 -24.13
N ASP A 533 -13.84 22.89 -23.97
CA ASP A 533 -14.69 22.25 -24.98
C ASP A 533 -15.62 23.29 -25.62
N PHE A 534 -15.61 23.36 -26.94
CA PHE A 534 -16.56 24.12 -27.73
C PHE A 534 -17.60 23.16 -28.33
N ARG A 535 -18.89 23.39 -28.01
CA ARG A 535 -20.04 22.58 -28.44
C ARG A 535 -20.74 23.25 -29.61
N PHE A 536 -20.82 22.55 -30.72
CA PHE A 536 -21.53 23.05 -31.92
C PHE A 536 -23.03 22.70 -31.88
N ASP A 537 -23.35 21.50 -31.38
CA ASP A 537 -24.73 21.08 -31.11
C ASP A 537 -24.98 21.12 -29.62
N ARG A 538 -26.02 21.83 -29.19
CA ARG A 538 -26.31 22.11 -27.79
C ARG A 538 -27.68 21.61 -27.39
N GLU A 539 -27.75 21.00 -26.22
CA GLU A 539 -29.03 20.78 -25.54
C GLU A 539 -29.60 22.10 -25.00
N ILE A 540 -30.89 22.15 -24.74
CA ILE A 540 -31.57 23.34 -24.19
C ILE A 540 -30.91 23.64 -22.81
N GLY A 541 -30.43 24.88 -22.63
CA GLY A 541 -29.75 25.32 -21.40
C GLY A 541 -28.25 24.96 -21.34
N GLN A 542 -27.70 24.27 -22.30
CA GLN A 542 -26.27 23.97 -22.36
C GLN A 542 -25.49 25.14 -23.00
N ARG A 543 -24.36 25.51 -22.39
CA ARG A 543 -23.48 26.59 -22.91
C ARG A 543 -22.68 26.11 -24.14
N THR A 544 -22.30 27.06 -24.99
CA THR A 544 -21.44 26.81 -26.17
C THR A 544 -20.05 26.34 -25.73
N SER A 545 -19.51 26.96 -24.69
CA SER A 545 -18.21 26.60 -24.11
C SER A 545 -18.37 25.87 -22.80
N SER A 546 -17.48 24.93 -22.52
CA SER A 546 -17.30 24.40 -21.14
C SER A 546 -16.67 25.48 -20.26
N ASP A 547 -16.54 25.20 -18.98
CA ASP A 547 -15.59 25.93 -18.14
C ASP A 547 -14.18 25.76 -18.70
N LEU A 548 -13.32 26.76 -18.47
CA LEU A 548 -11.89 26.62 -18.71
C LEU A 548 -11.28 25.81 -17.56
N HIS A 549 -10.69 24.68 -17.91
CA HIS A 549 -9.97 23.82 -16.98
C HIS A 549 -8.49 24.19 -17.00
N THR A 550 -7.94 24.45 -15.83
CA THR A 550 -6.50 24.75 -15.66
C THR A 550 -5.92 23.76 -14.64
N PHE A 551 -4.82 23.16 -14.99
CA PHE A 551 -4.02 22.32 -14.10
C PHE A 551 -2.61 22.88 -14.04
N LEU A 552 -2.09 23.05 -12.82
CA LEU A 552 -0.70 23.46 -12.58
C LEU A 552 -0.08 22.51 -11.57
N ALA A 553 1.14 22.05 -11.87
CA ALA A 553 2.04 21.38 -10.92
C ALA A 553 3.39 22.10 -10.98
N PHE A 554 3.84 22.64 -9.86
CA PHE A 554 5.09 23.40 -9.72
C PHE A 554 5.96 22.75 -8.65
N THR A 555 7.06 22.12 -9.09
CA THR A 555 8.02 21.42 -8.23
C THR A 555 9.44 21.87 -8.55
N PRO A 556 9.76 23.14 -8.27
CA PRO A 556 11.06 23.71 -8.67
C PRO A 556 12.23 23.13 -7.89
N ALA A 557 11.99 22.65 -6.66
CA ALA A 557 12.97 22.05 -5.78
C ALA A 557 12.35 20.94 -4.92
N ARG A 558 13.20 20.11 -4.29
CA ARG A 558 12.72 19.01 -3.43
C ARG A 558 11.98 19.46 -2.17
N TRP A 559 12.21 20.71 -1.75
CA TRP A 559 11.60 21.30 -0.55
C TRP A 559 10.27 22.02 -0.81
N LEU A 560 9.88 22.25 -2.09
CA LEU A 560 8.64 22.94 -2.47
C LEU A 560 7.89 22.13 -3.54
N GLN A 561 6.64 21.85 -3.27
CA GLN A 561 5.66 21.36 -4.24
C GLN A 561 4.40 22.20 -4.11
N PHE A 562 3.91 22.70 -5.22
CA PHE A 562 2.63 23.40 -5.31
C PHE A 562 1.87 22.90 -6.52
N ASP A 563 0.63 22.52 -6.32
CA ASP A 563 -0.28 22.13 -7.39
C ASP A 563 -1.63 22.80 -7.20
N PHE A 564 -2.30 23.09 -8.29
CA PHE A 564 -3.70 23.43 -8.27
C PHE A 564 -4.45 22.93 -9.50
N TYR A 565 -5.73 22.71 -9.30
CA TYR A 565 -6.72 22.52 -10.33
C TYR A 565 -7.79 23.59 -10.22
N GLN A 566 -8.11 24.25 -11.34
CA GLN A 566 -9.10 25.32 -11.41
C GLN A 566 -10.07 25.05 -12.54
N ARG A 567 -11.34 25.35 -12.27
CA ARG A 567 -12.39 25.41 -13.28
C ARG A 567 -13.06 26.78 -13.23
N LEU A 568 -12.95 27.51 -14.33
CA LEU A 568 -13.42 28.89 -14.47
C LEU A 568 -14.52 28.96 -15.53
N ASP A 569 -15.65 29.56 -15.20
CA ASP A 569 -16.69 29.88 -16.16
C ASP A 569 -16.14 30.93 -17.14
N VAL A 570 -16.23 30.67 -18.45
CA VAL A 570 -15.66 31.58 -19.47
C VAL A 570 -16.57 32.75 -19.82
N ASP A 571 -17.87 32.72 -19.45
CA ASP A 571 -18.84 33.75 -19.77
C ASP A 571 -18.79 34.90 -18.76
N ASP A 572 -18.71 34.60 -17.46
CA ASP A 572 -18.70 35.58 -16.37
C ASP A 572 -17.39 35.59 -15.54
N PHE A 573 -16.42 34.73 -15.88
CA PHE A 573 -15.16 34.50 -15.18
C PHE A 573 -15.33 34.11 -13.72
N SER A 574 -16.47 33.52 -13.37
CA SER A 574 -16.71 33.05 -12.02
C SER A 574 -16.01 31.71 -11.75
N LEU A 575 -15.39 31.62 -10.57
CA LEU A 575 -14.73 30.43 -10.11
C LEU A 575 -15.77 29.34 -9.77
N GLN A 576 -15.69 28.19 -10.43
CA GLN A 576 -16.56 27.06 -10.21
C GLN A 576 -15.94 26.02 -9.28
N GLU A 577 -14.63 25.81 -9.42
CA GLU A 577 -13.86 24.88 -8.63
C GLU A 577 -12.41 25.35 -8.48
N PHE A 578 -11.83 25.14 -7.31
CA PHE A 578 -10.43 25.43 -7.04
C PHE A 578 -9.89 24.52 -5.95
N ASN A 579 -8.98 23.65 -6.31
CA ASN A 579 -8.32 22.71 -5.43
C ASN A 579 -6.83 22.97 -5.44
N THR A 580 -6.21 23.13 -4.26
CA THR A 580 -4.76 23.38 -4.15
C THR A 580 -4.07 22.40 -3.24
N GLY A 581 -2.81 22.14 -3.51
CA GLY A 581 -1.88 21.47 -2.63
C GLY A 581 -0.58 22.26 -2.54
N LEU A 582 -0.13 22.62 -1.34
CA LEU A 582 1.17 23.20 -1.07
C LEU A 582 1.90 22.35 -0.05
N THR A 583 3.07 21.86 -0.42
CA THR A 583 3.96 21.15 0.51
C THR A 583 5.29 21.90 0.58
N LEU A 584 5.66 22.28 1.78
CA LEU A 584 6.98 22.80 2.13
C LEU A 584 7.64 21.83 3.09
N ARG A 585 8.90 21.50 2.87
CA ARG A 585 9.64 20.58 3.74
C ARG A 585 11.13 20.90 3.75
N ASP A 586 11.77 20.63 4.87
CA ASP A 586 13.23 20.67 5.01
C ASP A 586 13.74 19.26 5.33
N GLY A 587 14.02 18.48 4.28
CA GLY A 587 14.37 17.07 4.41
C GLY A 587 13.36 16.32 5.29
N ASP A 588 13.86 15.78 6.41
CA ASP A 588 13.08 15.10 7.43
C ASP A 588 12.87 15.97 8.69
N ALA A 589 13.37 17.22 8.72
CA ALA A 589 13.31 18.06 9.91
C ALA A 589 11.88 18.57 10.14
N TRP A 590 11.22 19.06 9.09
CA TRP A 590 9.84 19.49 9.18
C TRP A 590 9.13 19.43 7.83
N ALA A 591 7.82 19.33 7.87
CA ALA A 591 6.96 19.44 6.71
C ALA A 591 5.67 20.20 7.07
N VAL A 592 5.29 21.14 6.20
CA VAL A 592 3.98 21.80 6.21
C VAL A 592 3.25 21.40 4.94
N ARG A 593 2.02 20.93 5.07
CA ARG A 593 1.12 20.66 3.94
C ARG A 593 -0.14 21.47 4.12
N PHE A 594 -0.46 22.26 3.13
CA PHE A 594 -1.71 23.02 3.08
C PHE A 594 -2.48 22.61 1.83
N SER A 595 -3.78 22.36 1.98
CA SER A 595 -4.67 22.16 0.86
C SER A 595 -5.97 22.93 1.01
N SER A 596 -6.53 23.37 -0.12
CA SER A 596 -7.86 23.95 -0.18
C SER A 596 -8.73 23.17 -1.16
N HIS A 597 -10.00 23.04 -0.81
CA HIS A 597 -11.02 22.40 -1.63
C HIS A 597 -12.21 23.34 -1.74
N PHE A 598 -12.43 23.87 -2.93
CA PHE A 598 -13.55 24.77 -3.23
C PHE A 598 -14.34 24.20 -4.41
N LEU A 599 -15.60 23.93 -4.19
CA LEU A 599 -16.60 23.66 -5.22
C LEU A 599 -17.79 24.57 -4.98
N ARG A 600 -18.09 25.44 -5.96
CA ARG A 600 -19.08 26.48 -5.84
C ARG A 600 -20.41 25.95 -5.35
N ARG A 601 -20.92 26.51 -4.24
CA ARG A 601 -22.16 26.17 -3.52
C ARG A 601 -22.14 24.81 -2.81
N GLU A 602 -21.09 24.01 -2.94
CA GLU A 602 -20.99 22.67 -2.35
C GLU A 602 -19.95 22.60 -1.23
N ILE A 603 -18.71 22.90 -1.52
CA ILE A 603 -17.56 22.68 -0.62
C ILE A 603 -16.72 23.95 -0.54
N GLU A 604 -16.25 24.29 0.64
CA GLU A 604 -15.20 25.28 0.87
C GLU A 604 -14.44 24.91 2.15
N GLU A 605 -13.34 24.19 1.98
CA GLU A 605 -12.59 23.59 3.08
C GLU A 605 -11.10 23.82 2.94
N TYR A 606 -10.41 23.96 4.08
CA TYR A 606 -8.98 24.12 4.18
C TYR A 606 -8.40 23.09 5.14
N VAL A 607 -7.32 22.43 4.72
CA VAL A 607 -6.60 21.47 5.55
C VAL A 607 -5.15 21.90 5.70
N LEU A 608 -4.69 21.99 6.94
CA LEU A 608 -3.29 22.24 7.30
C LEU A 608 -2.76 21.04 8.07
N SER A 609 -1.66 20.47 7.61
CA SER A 609 -0.90 19.46 8.35
C SER A 609 0.52 19.96 8.58
N TYR A 610 0.99 19.82 9.80
CA TYR A 610 2.35 20.17 10.19
C TYR A 610 3.00 19.00 10.94
N GLU A 611 4.20 18.67 10.52
CA GLU A 611 5.05 17.70 11.20
C GLU A 611 6.42 18.33 11.45
N GLN A 612 6.94 18.18 12.69
CA GLN A 612 8.26 18.64 13.04
C GLN A 612 9.00 17.56 13.81
N ARG A 613 10.13 17.14 13.30
CA ARG A 613 11.06 16.25 13.98
C ARG A 613 11.88 17.06 14.99
N LEU A 614 11.75 16.74 16.27
CA LEU A 614 12.51 17.40 17.35
C LEU A 614 13.90 16.78 17.53
N ASN A 615 13.97 15.45 17.35
CA ASN A 615 15.21 14.66 17.37
C ASN A 615 14.97 13.32 16.63
N GLU A 616 15.92 12.40 16.66
CA GLU A 616 15.85 11.10 15.98
C GLU A 616 14.67 10.23 16.44
N SER A 617 14.19 10.42 17.67
CA SER A 617 13.13 9.60 18.26
C SER A 617 11.79 10.32 18.43
N LEU A 618 11.70 11.64 18.23
CA LEU A 618 10.53 12.42 18.59
C LEU A 618 10.11 13.38 17.49
N ALA A 619 8.83 13.35 17.10
CA ALA A 619 8.21 14.30 16.18
C ALA A 619 6.87 14.83 16.71
N LEU A 620 6.59 16.10 16.45
CA LEU A 620 5.29 16.75 16.69
C LEU A 620 4.41 16.63 15.45
N LEU A 621 3.12 16.42 15.66
CA LEU A 621 2.10 16.28 14.62
C LEU A 621 0.95 17.24 14.90
N THR A 622 0.49 17.95 13.85
CA THR A 622 -0.71 18.79 13.92
C THR A 622 -1.49 18.67 12.63
N LYS A 623 -2.80 18.52 12.73
CA LYS A 623 -3.71 18.55 11.59
C LYS A 623 -4.93 19.40 11.93
N LEU A 624 -5.27 20.34 11.05
CA LEU A 624 -6.42 21.21 11.17
C LEU A 624 -7.23 21.13 9.89
N HIS A 625 -8.52 20.85 10.00
CA HIS A 625 -9.45 20.84 8.89
C HIS A 625 -10.61 21.79 9.19
N TYR A 626 -10.69 22.90 8.43
CA TYR A 626 -11.66 23.96 8.63
C TYR A 626 -12.68 24.00 7.48
N ASP A 627 -13.96 23.95 7.82
CA ASP A 627 -15.09 24.13 6.90
C ASP A 627 -15.58 25.59 6.99
N THR A 628 -15.31 26.38 5.97
CA THR A 628 -15.67 27.80 5.90
C THR A 628 -17.18 28.01 5.83
N ARG A 629 -17.89 27.10 5.15
CA ARG A 629 -19.36 27.22 5.01
C ARG A 629 -20.09 27.01 6.32
N ARG A 630 -19.59 26.07 7.14
CA ARG A 630 -20.13 25.80 8.48
C ARG A 630 -19.45 26.62 9.56
N LYS A 631 -18.36 27.35 9.21
CA LYS A 631 -17.57 28.20 10.11
C LYS A 631 -17.06 27.44 11.34
N ARG A 632 -16.57 26.22 11.14
CA ARG A 632 -16.05 25.36 12.20
C ARG A 632 -14.87 24.50 11.74
N PHE A 633 -14.14 23.99 12.71
CA PHE A 633 -13.16 22.94 12.46
C PHE A 633 -13.87 21.59 12.43
N ASN A 634 -13.82 20.89 11.29
CA ASN A 634 -14.27 19.50 11.20
C ASN A 634 -13.35 18.56 11.95
N GLU A 635 -12.03 18.87 11.98
CA GLU A 635 -11.02 18.09 12.68
C GLU A 635 -9.92 19.01 13.22
N GLN A 636 -9.52 18.76 14.46
CA GLN A 636 -8.29 19.28 15.06
C GLN A 636 -7.57 18.11 15.70
N ALA A 637 -6.34 17.82 15.26
CA ALA A 637 -5.54 16.75 15.82
C ALA A 637 -4.15 17.29 16.20
N TYR A 638 -3.73 16.95 17.41
CA TYR A 638 -2.44 17.33 17.98
C TYR A 638 -1.78 16.11 18.57
N GLY A 639 -0.55 15.85 18.21
CA GLY A 639 0.11 14.64 18.65
C GLY A 639 1.61 14.69 18.71
N VAL A 640 2.12 13.60 19.23
CA VAL A 640 3.55 13.31 19.31
C VAL A 640 3.77 11.90 18.78
N ARG A 641 4.74 11.73 17.89
CA ARG A 641 5.21 10.44 17.44
C ARG A 641 6.59 10.18 18.03
N GLN A 642 6.75 9.02 18.65
CA GLN A 642 7.96 8.61 19.32
C GLN A 642 8.45 7.26 18.77
N ASN A 643 9.70 7.20 18.34
CA ASN A 643 10.39 5.97 17.98
C ASN A 643 11.12 5.44 19.23
N LEU A 644 10.74 4.25 19.68
CA LEU A 644 11.36 3.58 20.83
C LEU A 644 12.26 2.44 20.35
N GLY A 645 13.58 2.66 20.43
CA GLY A 645 14.60 1.67 20.12
C GLY A 645 14.59 1.17 18.67
N ASN A 646 14.10 1.97 17.71
CA ASN A 646 13.90 1.59 16.30
C ASN A 646 13.03 0.33 16.11
N THR A 647 12.28 -0.03 17.12
CA THR A 647 11.40 -1.22 17.13
C THR A 647 9.94 -0.84 17.19
N TRP A 648 9.61 0.23 17.90
CA TRP A 648 8.24 0.65 18.13
C TRP A 648 8.02 2.09 17.66
N ASN A 649 6.98 2.29 16.89
CA ASN A 649 6.44 3.61 16.61
C ASN A 649 5.25 3.83 17.54
N VAL A 650 5.38 4.79 18.45
CA VAL A 650 4.32 5.15 19.39
C VAL A 650 3.80 6.52 19.03
N GLN A 651 2.50 6.61 18.75
CA GLN A 651 1.83 7.86 18.46
C GLN A 651 0.82 8.19 19.56
N TYR A 652 0.96 9.36 20.14
CA TYR A 652 0.02 9.95 21.09
C TYR A 652 -0.77 11.02 20.36
N LEU A 653 -2.10 10.92 20.33
CA LEU A 653 -2.94 11.82 19.56
C LEU A 653 -4.15 12.30 20.38
N VAL A 654 -4.35 13.59 20.43
CA VAL A 654 -5.59 14.23 20.91
C VAL A 654 -6.33 14.74 19.68
N THR A 655 -7.61 14.37 19.57
CA THR A 655 -8.43 14.76 18.42
C THR A 655 -9.76 15.36 18.88
N VAL A 656 -10.17 16.41 18.18
CA VAL A 656 -11.51 17.00 18.32
C VAL A 656 -12.13 16.98 16.94
N TYR A 657 -13.25 16.26 16.80
CA TYR A 657 -14.03 16.19 15.58
C TYR A 657 -15.36 16.95 15.78
N ASP A 658 -15.77 17.72 14.78
CA ASP A 658 -17.09 18.34 14.71
C ASP A 658 -17.63 18.18 13.29
N GLY A 659 -17.81 16.93 12.87
CA GLY A 659 -18.31 16.55 11.58
C GLY A 659 -19.83 16.69 11.42
N PRO A 660 -20.34 16.48 10.20
CA PRO A 660 -21.76 16.72 9.90
C PRO A 660 -22.71 15.64 10.42
N ARG A 661 -22.24 14.49 10.85
CA ARG A 661 -23.07 13.35 11.27
C ARG A 661 -22.59 12.76 12.59
N ARG A 662 -21.82 11.70 12.51
CA ARG A 662 -21.31 10.89 13.64
C ARG A 662 -19.89 11.28 14.06
N GLU A 663 -19.30 12.22 13.35
CA GLU A 663 -17.90 12.63 13.54
C GLU A 663 -17.71 13.60 14.72
N SER A 664 -18.79 14.12 15.35
CA SER A 664 -18.67 14.97 16.54
C SER A 664 -18.20 14.15 17.73
N ASP A 665 -16.93 14.24 18.06
CA ASP A 665 -16.28 13.41 19.06
C ASP A 665 -15.02 14.09 19.64
N PHE A 666 -14.67 13.74 20.86
CA PHE A 666 -13.39 14.04 21.47
C PHE A 666 -12.65 12.72 21.71
N GLY A 667 -11.41 12.67 21.33
CA GLY A 667 -10.58 11.48 21.50
C GLY A 667 -9.17 11.78 22.00
N PHE A 668 -8.66 10.84 22.78
CA PHE A 668 -7.24 10.68 23.05
C PHE A 668 -6.90 9.23 22.81
N ASN A 669 -5.89 8.98 21.97
CA ASN A 669 -5.41 7.62 21.75
C ASN A 669 -3.91 7.51 21.71
N VAL A 670 -3.42 6.33 22.07
CA VAL A 670 -2.05 5.90 21.97
C VAL A 670 -2.02 4.70 21.05
N THR A 671 -1.36 4.85 19.91
CA THR A 671 -1.15 3.77 18.96
C THR A 671 0.30 3.30 19.06
N VAL A 672 0.49 2.01 19.20
CA VAL A 672 1.81 1.37 19.24
C VAL A 672 1.89 0.36 18.09
N GLU A 673 2.86 0.54 17.23
CA GLU A 673 3.09 -0.34 16.08
C GLU A 673 4.53 -0.83 16.07
N ALA A 674 4.74 -2.07 15.72
CA ALA A 674 6.06 -2.64 15.53
C ALA A 674 6.66 -2.21 14.19
N ILE A 675 7.91 -1.76 14.19
CA ILE A 675 8.64 -1.36 12.99
C ILE A 675 9.48 -2.55 12.51
N GLY A 676 9.09 -3.18 11.41
CA GLY A 676 9.89 -4.15 10.66
C GLY A 676 10.40 -5.35 11.49
N PHE A 677 9.56 -6.35 11.59
CA PHE A 677 9.97 -7.69 12.04
C PHE A 677 10.08 -8.64 10.84
#